data_03d4b22ca2574cb837c58d979459bbf3
#
_entry.id   03d4b22ca2574cb837c58d979459bbf3
#
_cell.length_a   1.000
_cell.length_b   1.000
_cell.length_c   1.000
_cell.angle_alpha   90.00
_cell.angle_beta   90.00
_cell.angle_gamma   90.00
#
_symmetry.space_group_name_H-M   'P 1'
#
loop_
_entity.id
_entity.type
_entity.pdbx_description
1 polymer ?
#
loop_
_entity_poly.entity_id
_entity_poly.type
_entity_poly.pdbx_seq_one_letter_code
_entity_poly.pdbx_strand_id
1 'polypeptide(L)'
;MGGRRALGLGVGLALAGGVAGAVTDGKASTAVLGAAIAGTLGAFAPTVYDAAVARRRAMDDAESAAALTDLDAGPATLLTARRAVADFIGRAGELQALADWCADPDATRMRLVTGPGGVGKTRLMLELSARIHDRGWLVAEVGERQEATVLERYRQTSDGRVLLVVDYAETRTGLEALLASVVADRGAEVRLLLLARSAGEWWDRLGAGEPPVRKAHARATVERMELASEVQAGLTDAQVVASAAADFARVRHVADVPEIVLSERRGRARILDLHAAALVGVLEAERVPGTGTVHVDLAEVLAELLGHERRFWQRSAETAGLCAGPGGLTPVMLGQLVAAASLLGARDRSEAVALLGRVPEVPVSGRVADWLRGLYPPDADSTDSTGGGEWLGSLRPDRLAELHVSRELADSDELALRCLRDLDTAQARQALIVLGRASVDYEPAEQLLHRIVPLVAGVAAELEAPRETLAAISAAIPYPSLALAEADAIIARKVLESIPAGERTAERASWLTTVGTLTAQLGRPADALPPTQEALTIRRELAETNPDRYRPDLARSLSNLGVQFSELGRPADALPPTQEALTIYRELAETNPDRYRPDLADSLSNLGVRFAALGRPADALPPTQEALTIRQELAETNPDRYRPDLATSLSNLGTTFSELGRPADALPPTQEALTIYRELAETNPDRYRPDLARSLSNLGVRFAALGRPADALPPTQEALTIYRDLTETNPDRYRPDLATSLTNLGITFAELERLDEALPLVLEGVDLWRDLADRDAQRFAARHEASINLLKALTREQDES
;
A
#
# COMPACT_ATOMS: atom_id res chain seq x y z
N MET A 1 -22.23 -26.68 -39.21
CA MET A 1 -21.11 -26.17 -38.45
C MET A 1 -19.75 -26.67 -38.96
N GLY A 2 -19.59 -26.82 -40.27
CA GLY A 2 -18.36 -27.41 -40.85
C GLY A 2 -17.62 -26.53 -41.89
N GLY A 3 -17.99 -25.22 -42.04
CA GLY A 3 -17.46 -24.40 -43.12
C GLY A 3 -16.44 -23.30 -42.77
N ARG A 4 -16.25 -22.98 -41.49
CA ARG A 4 -15.35 -21.90 -41.08
C ARG A 4 -13.91 -22.30 -40.71
N ARG A 5 -13.64 -23.60 -40.48
CA ARG A 5 -12.28 -24.10 -40.21
C ARG A 5 -11.38 -24.27 -41.43
N ALA A 6 -11.97 -24.39 -42.62
CA ALA A 6 -11.20 -24.57 -43.84
C ALA A 6 -10.64 -23.29 -44.46
N LEU A 7 -11.19 -22.10 -44.11
CA LEU A 7 -10.68 -20.80 -44.62
C LEU A 7 -9.40 -20.34 -43.94
N GLY A 8 -9.20 -20.66 -42.67
CA GLY A 8 -8.02 -20.22 -41.91
C GLY A 8 -6.71 -20.90 -42.33
N LEU A 9 -6.79 -22.14 -42.73
CA LEU A 9 -5.61 -22.88 -43.21
C LEU A 9 -5.21 -22.52 -44.67
N GLY A 10 -6.17 -22.07 -45.51
CA GLY A 10 -5.90 -21.67 -46.88
C GLY A 10 -5.15 -20.33 -46.98
N VAL A 11 -5.42 -19.40 -46.07
CA VAL A 11 -4.77 -18.09 -46.06
C VAL A 11 -3.33 -18.19 -45.53
N GLY A 12 -3.07 -19.04 -44.55
CA GLY A 12 -1.72 -19.27 -44.04
C GLY A 12 -0.77 -19.90 -45.09
N LEU A 13 -1.27 -20.80 -45.91
CA LEU A 13 -0.47 -21.44 -46.97
C LEU A 13 -0.25 -20.51 -48.18
N ALA A 14 -1.18 -19.61 -48.47
CA ALA A 14 -1.04 -18.61 -49.55
C ALA A 14 0.01 -17.54 -49.20
N LEU A 15 0.10 -17.15 -47.91
CA LEU A 15 1.13 -16.21 -47.46
C LEU A 15 2.52 -16.83 -47.40
N ALA A 16 2.65 -18.09 -47.02
CA ALA A 16 3.92 -18.83 -47.07
C ALA A 16 4.42 -19.06 -48.51
N GLY A 17 3.53 -19.31 -49.47
CA GLY A 17 3.87 -19.44 -50.87
C GLY A 17 4.32 -18.11 -51.53
N GLY A 18 3.74 -16.96 -51.10
CA GLY A 18 4.11 -15.65 -51.62
C GLY A 18 5.49 -15.18 -51.15
N VAL A 19 5.88 -15.53 -49.93
CA VAL A 19 7.21 -15.24 -49.40
C VAL A 19 8.32 -16.08 -50.02
N ALA A 20 8.04 -17.34 -50.34
CA ALA A 20 8.99 -18.21 -51.01
C ALA A 20 9.29 -17.76 -52.48
N GLY A 21 8.28 -17.20 -53.18
CA GLY A 21 8.48 -16.63 -54.51
C GLY A 21 9.28 -15.36 -54.58
N ALA A 22 9.22 -14.54 -53.52
CA ALA A 22 9.94 -13.26 -53.43
C ALA A 22 11.44 -13.41 -53.09
N VAL A 23 11.87 -14.55 -52.52
CA VAL A 23 13.24 -14.82 -52.14
C VAL A 23 14.06 -15.36 -53.33
N THR A 24 13.45 -15.86 -54.40
CA THR A 24 14.15 -16.40 -55.56
C THR A 24 14.65 -15.33 -56.55
N ASP A 25 14.11 -14.08 -56.51
CA ASP A 25 14.52 -13.00 -57.45
C ASP A 25 15.58 -12.02 -56.94
N GLY A 26 16.22 -12.29 -55.85
CA GLY A 26 17.50 -11.66 -55.42
C GLY A 26 17.51 -10.12 -55.21
N LYS A 27 16.33 -9.46 -55.11
CA LYS A 27 16.21 -7.99 -54.95
C LYS A 27 15.11 -7.57 -53.96
N ALA A 28 14.87 -8.32 -52.93
CA ALA A 28 14.01 -7.88 -51.84
C ALA A 28 14.84 -6.95 -50.92
N SER A 29 14.46 -5.68 -50.79
CA SER A 29 15.12 -4.77 -49.87
C SER A 29 14.86 -5.22 -48.44
N THR A 30 15.84 -5.08 -47.56
CA THR A 30 15.77 -5.40 -46.13
C THR A 30 14.58 -4.74 -45.41
N ALA A 31 14.05 -3.63 -45.98
CA ALA A 31 12.87 -2.92 -45.46
C ALA A 31 11.56 -3.71 -45.66
N VAL A 32 11.43 -4.47 -46.76
CA VAL A 32 10.20 -5.27 -46.99
C VAL A 32 10.21 -6.54 -46.12
N LEU A 33 11.37 -7.10 -45.85
CA LEU A 33 11.49 -8.25 -44.96
C LEU A 33 11.22 -7.84 -43.50
N GLY A 34 11.71 -6.67 -43.07
CA GLY A 34 11.44 -6.08 -41.73
C GLY A 34 9.97 -5.78 -41.51
N ALA A 35 9.26 -5.24 -42.51
CA ALA A 35 7.83 -4.94 -42.42
C ALA A 35 6.96 -6.21 -42.39
N ALA A 36 7.36 -7.28 -43.12
CA ALA A 36 6.64 -8.56 -43.09
C ALA A 36 6.84 -9.31 -41.76
N ILE A 37 8.04 -9.23 -41.17
CA ILE A 37 8.32 -9.83 -39.85
C ILE A 37 7.64 -9.02 -38.76
N ALA A 38 7.66 -7.70 -38.80
CA ALA A 38 6.96 -6.84 -37.84
C ALA A 38 5.42 -7.01 -37.91
N GLY A 39 4.86 -7.17 -39.09
CA GLY A 39 3.42 -7.43 -39.30
C GLY A 39 2.99 -8.79 -38.76
N THR A 40 3.81 -9.84 -38.89
CA THR A 40 3.49 -11.20 -38.38
C THR A 40 3.71 -11.31 -36.88
N LEU A 41 4.71 -10.65 -36.28
CA LEU A 41 4.93 -10.61 -34.85
C LEU A 41 3.88 -9.75 -34.12
N GLY A 42 3.40 -8.67 -34.75
CA GLY A 42 2.30 -7.84 -34.22
C GLY A 42 0.94 -8.56 -34.17
N ALA A 43 0.72 -9.57 -35.02
CA ALA A 43 -0.51 -10.37 -35.03
C ALA A 43 -0.51 -11.51 -33.98
N PHE A 44 0.65 -11.87 -33.40
CA PHE A 44 0.76 -12.96 -32.43
C PHE A 44 0.76 -12.52 -30.95
N ALA A 45 0.76 -11.20 -30.66
CA ALA A 45 0.76 -10.70 -29.29
C ALA A 45 -0.57 -10.90 -28.50
N PRO A 46 -1.77 -10.95 -29.13
CA PRO A 46 -3.00 -11.34 -28.43
C PRO A 46 -3.04 -12.82 -28.05
N THR A 47 -2.24 -13.67 -28.68
CA THR A 47 -2.30 -15.12 -28.51
C THR A 47 -1.59 -15.62 -27.25
N VAL A 48 -0.80 -14.83 -26.56
CA VAL A 48 -0.07 -15.28 -25.36
C VAL A 48 -0.98 -15.34 -24.15
N TYR A 49 -1.93 -14.39 -24.02
CA TYR A 49 -2.92 -14.44 -22.94
C TYR A 49 -4.03 -15.47 -23.24
N ASP A 50 -4.51 -15.49 -24.49
CA ASP A 50 -5.41 -16.56 -24.97
C ASP A 50 -4.75 -17.95 -24.83
N ALA A 51 -3.42 -18.04 -24.99
CA ALA A 51 -2.66 -19.24 -24.75
C ALA A 51 -2.57 -19.64 -23.27
N ALA A 52 -2.52 -18.66 -22.34
CA ALA A 52 -2.53 -18.93 -20.91
C ALA A 52 -3.91 -19.43 -20.44
N VAL A 53 -4.99 -18.83 -20.95
CA VAL A 53 -6.37 -19.29 -20.69
C VAL A 53 -6.69 -20.61 -21.41
N ALA A 54 -6.22 -20.77 -22.65
CA ALA A 54 -6.34 -22.03 -23.39
C ALA A 54 -5.44 -23.14 -22.81
N ARG A 55 -4.26 -22.78 -22.24
CA ARG A 55 -3.41 -23.73 -21.51
C ARG A 55 -4.11 -24.30 -20.28
N ARG A 56 -4.92 -23.50 -19.56
CA ARG A 56 -5.67 -24.02 -18.42
C ARG A 56 -6.71 -25.07 -18.81
N ARG A 57 -7.36 -24.93 -20.00
CA ARG A 57 -8.26 -25.97 -20.55
C ARG A 57 -7.51 -27.21 -21.04
N ALA A 58 -6.24 -27.04 -21.41
CA ALA A 58 -5.37 -28.19 -21.78
C ALA A 58 -4.66 -28.78 -20.55
N MET A 59 -4.74 -28.17 -19.37
CA MET A 59 -4.18 -28.70 -18.10
C MET A 59 -5.01 -29.86 -17.52
N ASP A 60 -6.23 -30.07 -17.98
CA ASP A 60 -6.97 -31.29 -17.69
C ASP A 60 -6.41 -32.53 -18.49
N ASP A 61 -5.53 -32.29 -19.46
CA ASP A 61 -4.82 -33.33 -20.18
C ASP A 61 -3.36 -33.50 -19.67
N ALA A 62 -2.94 -34.72 -19.40
CA ALA A 62 -1.66 -35.09 -18.75
C ALA A 62 -0.36 -34.54 -19.40
N GLU A 63 -0.40 -34.03 -20.64
CA GLU A 63 0.74 -33.39 -21.31
C GLU A 63 1.06 -31.97 -20.82
N SER A 64 0.07 -31.28 -20.22
CA SER A 64 0.27 -29.93 -19.64
C SER A 64 0.91 -29.97 -18.25
N ALA A 65 0.87 -31.10 -17.54
CA ALA A 65 1.59 -31.31 -16.29
C ALA A 65 3.11 -31.19 -16.46
N ALA A 66 3.63 -31.56 -17.64
CA ALA A 66 5.07 -31.45 -17.96
C ALA A 66 5.59 -29.99 -18.04
N ALA A 67 4.72 -29.04 -18.40
CA ALA A 67 5.10 -27.62 -18.44
C ALA A 67 5.09 -26.96 -17.03
N LEU A 68 4.47 -27.59 -16.02
CA LEU A 68 4.50 -27.18 -14.62
C LEU A 68 5.74 -27.70 -13.88
N THR A 69 6.43 -28.68 -14.43
CA THR A 69 7.60 -29.34 -13.83
C THR A 69 8.93 -28.71 -14.24
N ASP A 70 8.98 -27.38 -14.39
CA ASP A 70 10.29 -26.71 -14.40
C ASP A 70 10.85 -26.70 -12.96
N LEU A 71 11.35 -27.87 -12.54
CA LEU A 71 12.02 -28.09 -11.27
C LEU A 71 13.33 -27.26 -11.13
N ASP A 72 13.74 -26.60 -12.24
CA ASP A 72 14.88 -25.70 -12.28
C ASP A 72 14.51 -24.28 -11.74
N ALA A 73 13.22 -24.00 -11.50
CA ALA A 73 12.78 -22.76 -10.85
C ALA A 73 12.74 -22.90 -9.32
N GLY A 74 12.99 -21.79 -8.59
CA GLY A 74 12.94 -21.76 -7.12
C GLY A 74 11.56 -22.18 -6.57
N PRO A 75 11.52 -22.85 -5.39
CA PRO A 75 10.27 -23.35 -4.83
C PRO A 75 9.21 -22.29 -4.62
N ALA A 76 9.57 -21.06 -4.25
CA ALA A 76 8.61 -19.96 -4.03
C ALA A 76 7.88 -19.53 -5.32
N THR A 77 8.42 -19.83 -6.49
CA THR A 77 7.73 -19.54 -7.76
C THR A 77 6.39 -20.28 -7.91
N LEU A 78 6.19 -21.40 -7.17
CA LEU A 78 4.92 -22.12 -7.12
C LEU A 78 3.80 -21.30 -6.46
N LEU A 79 4.14 -20.29 -5.66
CA LEU A 79 3.19 -19.36 -5.03
C LEU A 79 2.74 -18.21 -5.94
N THR A 80 3.32 -18.07 -7.13
CA THR A 80 2.92 -16.98 -8.02
C THR A 80 1.50 -17.19 -8.54
N ALA A 81 0.71 -16.14 -8.56
CA ALA A 81 -0.69 -16.19 -8.98
C ALA A 81 -0.87 -16.77 -10.40
N ARG A 82 0.09 -16.49 -11.30
CA ARG A 82 0.07 -16.94 -12.71
C ARG A 82 0.32 -18.44 -12.88
N ARG A 83 1.06 -19.09 -11.96
CA ARG A 83 1.23 -20.55 -11.99
C ARG A 83 -0.02 -21.31 -11.56
N ALA A 84 -0.87 -20.68 -10.76
CA ALA A 84 -2.17 -21.19 -10.34
C ALA A 84 -2.12 -22.64 -9.79
N VAL A 85 -1.05 -23.00 -9.07
CA VAL A 85 -0.84 -24.36 -8.55
C VAL A 85 -1.90 -24.73 -7.52
N ALA A 86 -2.10 -23.88 -6.51
CA ALA A 86 -3.16 -24.07 -5.52
C ALA A 86 -4.52 -23.68 -6.11
N ASP A 87 -5.56 -24.45 -5.81
CA ASP A 87 -6.93 -24.16 -6.24
C ASP A 87 -7.39 -22.78 -5.74
N PHE A 88 -8.27 -22.13 -6.54
CA PHE A 88 -8.88 -20.86 -6.15
C PHE A 88 -10.01 -21.13 -5.15
N ILE A 89 -9.75 -20.84 -3.89
CA ILE A 89 -10.68 -21.09 -2.79
C ILE A 89 -11.15 -19.75 -2.21
N GLY A 90 -12.45 -19.64 -1.95
CA GLY A 90 -13.06 -18.45 -1.41
C GLY A 90 -13.36 -17.39 -2.47
N ARG A 91 -13.79 -16.20 -2.02
CA ARG A 91 -14.03 -15.01 -2.86
C ARG A 91 -15.01 -15.21 -4.02
N ALA A 92 -15.93 -16.18 -3.86
CA ALA A 92 -16.97 -16.43 -4.86
C ALA A 92 -17.91 -15.22 -4.99
N GLY A 93 -18.13 -14.47 -3.90
CA GLY A 93 -18.93 -13.26 -3.87
C GLY A 93 -18.28 -12.13 -4.66
N GLU A 94 -17.01 -11.84 -4.41
CA GLU A 94 -16.24 -10.80 -5.11
C GLU A 94 -16.09 -11.15 -6.60
N LEU A 95 -15.79 -12.41 -6.90
CA LEU A 95 -15.72 -12.88 -8.28
C LEU A 95 -17.06 -12.72 -9.01
N GLN A 96 -18.17 -13.02 -8.33
CA GLN A 96 -19.51 -12.85 -8.89
C GLN A 96 -19.83 -11.36 -9.08
N ALA A 97 -19.57 -10.52 -8.08
CA ALA A 97 -19.79 -9.07 -8.14
C ALA A 97 -19.00 -8.40 -9.27
N LEU A 98 -17.74 -8.83 -9.50
CA LEU A 98 -16.93 -8.34 -10.63
C LEU A 98 -17.48 -8.84 -11.97
N ALA A 99 -17.94 -10.09 -12.05
CA ALA A 99 -18.52 -10.66 -13.28
C ALA A 99 -19.87 -10.01 -13.61
N ASP A 100 -20.68 -9.67 -12.61
CA ASP A 100 -21.95 -8.96 -12.77
C ASP A 100 -21.71 -7.51 -13.18
N TRP A 101 -20.72 -6.85 -12.60
CA TRP A 101 -20.27 -5.52 -13.04
C TRP A 101 -19.84 -5.50 -14.50
N CYS A 102 -19.11 -6.52 -14.96
CA CYS A 102 -18.79 -6.63 -16.38
C CYS A 102 -20.04 -6.82 -17.26
N ALA A 103 -21.06 -7.53 -16.76
CA ALA A 103 -22.27 -7.87 -17.52
C ALA A 103 -23.31 -6.75 -17.55
N ASP A 104 -23.29 -5.82 -16.61
CA ASP A 104 -24.26 -4.72 -16.48
C ASP A 104 -23.91 -3.56 -17.44
N PRO A 105 -24.70 -3.26 -18.48
CA PRO A 105 -24.41 -2.20 -19.44
C PRO A 105 -24.47 -0.80 -18.81
N ASP A 106 -25.22 -0.63 -17.72
CA ASP A 106 -25.39 0.65 -17.03
C ASP A 106 -24.35 0.86 -15.92
N ALA A 107 -23.53 -0.14 -15.61
CA ALA A 107 -22.49 -0.06 -14.59
C ALA A 107 -21.39 0.95 -14.96
N THR A 108 -20.70 1.44 -13.93
CA THR A 108 -19.54 2.34 -14.10
C THR A 108 -18.45 1.66 -14.91
N ARG A 109 -17.73 2.45 -15.72
CA ARG A 109 -16.65 1.91 -16.57
C ARG A 109 -15.38 1.57 -15.81
N MET A 110 -15.26 2.01 -14.56
CA MET A 110 -14.06 1.83 -13.76
C MET A 110 -14.41 1.25 -12.40
N ARG A 111 -13.59 0.29 -11.96
CA ARG A 111 -13.64 -0.30 -10.62
C ARG A 111 -12.24 -0.39 -10.04
N LEU A 112 -12.10 -0.06 -8.76
CA LEU A 112 -10.87 -0.19 -8.00
C LEU A 112 -11.04 -1.28 -6.96
N VAL A 113 -10.14 -2.27 -6.98
CA VAL A 113 -10.02 -3.31 -5.95
C VAL A 113 -8.76 -3.06 -5.14
N THR A 114 -8.91 -2.85 -3.84
CA THR A 114 -7.79 -2.60 -2.93
C THR A 114 -7.63 -3.72 -1.91
N GLY A 115 -6.43 -3.86 -1.39
CA GLY A 115 -6.12 -4.80 -0.33
C GLY A 115 -4.61 -4.99 -0.17
N PRO A 116 -4.12 -5.40 1.01
CA PRO A 116 -2.69 -5.57 1.26
C PRO A 116 -2.05 -6.60 0.33
N GLY A 117 -0.71 -6.67 0.33
CA GLY A 117 0.03 -7.67 -0.42
C GLY A 117 -0.35 -9.09 0.02
N GLY A 118 -0.47 -10.02 -0.94
CA GLY A 118 -0.73 -11.43 -0.65
C GLY A 118 -2.19 -11.82 -0.36
N VAL A 119 -3.16 -10.90 -0.50
CA VAL A 119 -4.60 -11.22 -0.31
C VAL A 119 -5.26 -11.88 -1.52
N GLY A 120 -4.56 -12.02 -2.64
CA GLY A 120 -5.05 -12.72 -3.82
C GLY A 120 -5.71 -11.85 -4.88
N LYS A 121 -5.49 -10.53 -4.94
CA LYS A 121 -6.05 -9.63 -5.97
C LYS A 121 -5.75 -10.09 -7.40
N THR A 122 -4.47 -10.34 -7.70
CA THR A 122 -4.03 -10.80 -9.03
C THR A 122 -4.64 -12.17 -9.36
N ARG A 123 -4.77 -13.07 -8.38
CA ARG A 123 -5.43 -14.37 -8.59
C ARG A 123 -6.92 -14.19 -8.88
N LEU A 124 -7.63 -13.33 -8.16
CA LEU A 124 -9.03 -12.99 -8.42
C LEU A 124 -9.22 -12.44 -9.85
N MET A 125 -8.31 -11.58 -10.32
CA MET A 125 -8.33 -11.06 -11.68
C MET A 125 -8.18 -12.19 -12.72
N LEU A 126 -7.25 -13.11 -12.50
CA LEU A 126 -7.05 -14.26 -13.41
C LEU A 126 -8.30 -15.15 -13.49
N GLU A 127 -8.96 -15.42 -12.36
CA GLU A 127 -10.22 -16.16 -12.31
C GLU A 127 -11.38 -15.42 -12.99
N LEU A 128 -11.47 -14.09 -12.75
CA LEU A 128 -12.43 -13.25 -13.46
C LEU A 128 -12.21 -13.33 -14.98
N SER A 129 -10.96 -13.19 -15.41
CA SER A 129 -10.59 -13.24 -16.83
C SER A 129 -11.04 -14.53 -17.48
N ALA A 130 -10.78 -15.67 -16.84
CA ALA A 130 -11.25 -16.97 -17.32
C ALA A 130 -12.79 -17.04 -17.41
N ARG A 131 -13.49 -16.49 -16.41
CA ARG A 131 -14.95 -16.54 -16.31
C ARG A 131 -15.67 -15.68 -17.35
N ILE A 132 -15.13 -14.48 -17.67
CA ILE A 132 -15.77 -13.55 -18.61
C ILE A 132 -15.33 -13.76 -20.05
N HIS A 133 -14.21 -14.46 -20.29
CA HIS A 133 -13.78 -14.84 -21.64
C HIS A 133 -14.86 -15.63 -22.40
N ASP A 134 -15.51 -16.58 -21.74
CA ASP A 134 -16.62 -17.35 -22.31
C ASP A 134 -17.86 -16.51 -22.64
N ARG A 135 -17.94 -15.30 -22.07
CA ARG A 135 -19.00 -14.32 -22.35
C ARG A 135 -18.62 -13.31 -23.43
N GLY A 136 -17.52 -13.53 -24.13
CA GLY A 136 -17.04 -12.70 -25.23
C GLY A 136 -16.28 -11.44 -24.83
N TRP A 137 -15.75 -11.38 -23.58
CA TRP A 137 -14.84 -10.32 -23.15
C TRP A 137 -13.40 -10.66 -23.54
N LEU A 138 -12.71 -9.67 -24.12
CA LEU A 138 -11.26 -9.68 -24.22
C LEU A 138 -10.69 -9.06 -22.95
N VAL A 139 -9.80 -9.78 -22.25
CA VAL A 139 -9.13 -9.25 -21.07
C VAL A 139 -7.69 -8.94 -21.42
N ALA A 140 -7.26 -7.71 -21.10
CA ALA A 140 -5.92 -7.23 -21.37
C ALA A 140 -5.30 -6.64 -20.12
N GLU A 141 -4.18 -7.19 -19.67
CA GLU A 141 -3.35 -6.59 -18.65
C GLU A 141 -2.52 -5.44 -19.26
N VAL A 142 -2.57 -4.28 -18.65
CA VAL A 142 -1.87 -3.09 -19.13
C VAL A 142 -0.45 -3.10 -18.56
N GLY A 143 0.52 -3.34 -19.43
CA GLY A 143 1.94 -3.27 -19.05
C GLY A 143 2.37 -1.85 -18.66
N GLU A 144 3.49 -1.73 -17.96
CA GLU A 144 4.08 -0.41 -17.66
C GLU A 144 4.41 0.33 -18.96
N ARG A 145 4.10 1.64 -19.00
CA ARG A 145 4.28 2.54 -20.17
C ARG A 145 3.40 2.23 -21.40
N GLN A 146 2.45 1.31 -21.29
CA GLN A 146 1.50 0.99 -22.35
C GLN A 146 0.17 1.76 -22.22
N GLU A 147 -0.02 2.49 -21.12
CA GLU A 147 -1.28 3.15 -20.74
C GLU A 147 -1.83 4.06 -21.85
N ALA A 148 -0.96 4.77 -22.56
CA ALA A 148 -1.38 5.70 -23.62
C ALA A 148 -1.82 5.01 -24.91
N THR A 149 -1.36 3.79 -25.18
CA THR A 149 -1.51 3.12 -26.48
C THR A 149 -2.34 1.86 -26.44
N VAL A 150 -2.55 1.29 -25.25
CA VAL A 150 -3.20 -0.01 -25.06
C VAL A 150 -4.60 -0.05 -25.67
N LEU A 151 -5.41 0.99 -25.44
CA LEU A 151 -6.79 1.03 -25.93
C LEU A 151 -6.87 1.04 -27.46
N GLU A 152 -6.02 1.84 -28.13
CA GLU A 152 -5.96 1.89 -29.59
C GLU A 152 -5.54 0.56 -30.20
N ARG A 153 -4.58 -0.13 -29.57
CA ARG A 153 -4.12 -1.46 -29.96
C ARG A 153 -5.26 -2.50 -29.93
N TYR A 154 -6.08 -2.48 -28.88
CA TYR A 154 -7.19 -3.44 -28.74
C TYR A 154 -8.41 -3.08 -29.59
N ARG A 155 -8.64 -1.80 -29.92
CA ARG A 155 -9.67 -1.40 -30.89
C ARG A 155 -9.46 -1.97 -32.27
N GLN A 156 -8.19 -2.13 -32.70
CA GLN A 156 -7.87 -2.68 -34.01
C GLN A 156 -8.08 -4.21 -34.09
N THR A 157 -8.18 -4.88 -32.94
CA THR A 157 -8.22 -6.35 -32.85
C THR A 157 -9.57 -6.91 -32.43
N SER A 158 -10.50 -6.12 -31.90
CA SER A 158 -11.80 -6.61 -31.44
C SER A 158 -12.94 -5.65 -31.70
N ASP A 159 -14.01 -6.14 -32.31
CA ASP A 159 -15.33 -5.49 -32.40
C ASP A 159 -16.15 -5.63 -31.10
N GLY A 160 -15.52 -6.03 -29.98
CA GLY A 160 -16.18 -6.54 -28.80
C GLY A 160 -15.90 -5.79 -27.52
N ARG A 161 -16.21 -6.47 -26.42
CA ARG A 161 -16.06 -6.03 -25.03
C ARG A 161 -14.62 -6.21 -24.56
N VAL A 162 -14.05 -5.16 -23.96
CA VAL A 162 -12.65 -5.16 -23.47
C VAL A 162 -12.61 -4.83 -21.99
N LEU A 163 -12.00 -5.71 -21.19
CA LEU A 163 -11.60 -5.43 -19.82
C LEU A 163 -10.10 -5.14 -19.79
N LEU A 164 -9.74 -3.88 -19.51
CA LEU A 164 -8.37 -3.48 -19.23
C LEU A 164 -8.10 -3.67 -17.75
N VAL A 165 -7.00 -4.33 -17.40
CA VAL A 165 -6.59 -4.54 -16.01
C VAL A 165 -5.25 -3.85 -15.77
N VAL A 166 -5.19 -3.02 -14.74
CA VAL A 166 -3.96 -2.37 -14.28
C VAL A 166 -3.63 -2.91 -12.90
N ASP A 167 -2.62 -3.75 -12.80
CA ASP A 167 -2.09 -4.18 -11.51
C ASP A 167 -1.08 -3.14 -11.00
N TYR A 168 -0.99 -2.98 -9.67
CA TYR A 168 -0.20 -1.94 -9.00
C TYR A 168 -0.53 -0.53 -9.48
N ALA A 169 -1.84 -0.20 -9.59
CA ALA A 169 -2.32 1.06 -10.13
C ALA A 169 -1.73 2.29 -9.40
N GLU A 170 -1.42 2.17 -8.11
CA GLU A 170 -0.77 3.20 -7.29
C GLU A 170 0.61 3.62 -7.78
N THR A 171 1.30 2.76 -8.55
CA THR A 171 2.66 3.03 -9.05
C THR A 171 2.71 3.46 -10.52
N ARG A 172 1.53 3.55 -11.19
CA ARG A 172 1.44 3.83 -12.62
C ARG A 172 1.45 5.31 -12.93
N THR A 173 2.35 5.74 -13.81
CA THR A 173 2.50 7.14 -14.21
C THR A 173 1.55 7.57 -15.32
N GLY A 174 1.15 6.64 -16.20
CA GLY A 174 0.26 6.90 -17.36
C GLY A 174 -1.24 6.71 -17.06
N LEU A 175 -1.64 6.50 -15.81
CA LEU A 175 -3.00 6.12 -15.45
C LEU A 175 -4.05 7.18 -15.81
N GLU A 176 -3.73 8.47 -15.66
CA GLU A 176 -4.63 9.57 -16.03
C GLU A 176 -4.90 9.62 -17.54
N ALA A 177 -3.88 9.40 -18.35
CA ALA A 177 -4.01 9.34 -19.81
C ALA A 177 -4.85 8.14 -20.26
N LEU A 178 -4.66 6.97 -19.61
CA LEU A 178 -5.47 5.78 -19.84
C LEU A 178 -6.94 6.04 -19.49
N LEU A 179 -7.22 6.63 -18.33
CA LEU A 179 -8.57 6.98 -17.91
C LEU A 179 -9.25 7.95 -18.87
N ALA A 180 -8.54 8.99 -19.27
CA ALA A 180 -9.05 9.94 -20.27
C ALA A 180 -9.43 9.23 -21.57
N SER A 181 -8.60 8.29 -22.03
CA SER A 181 -8.85 7.50 -23.23
C SER A 181 -10.06 6.58 -23.10
N VAL A 182 -10.20 5.88 -21.96
CA VAL A 182 -11.35 4.99 -21.66
C VAL A 182 -12.65 5.79 -21.58
N VAL A 183 -12.63 6.98 -20.98
CA VAL A 183 -13.82 7.85 -20.86
C VAL A 183 -14.22 8.45 -22.19
N ALA A 184 -13.26 8.83 -23.04
CA ALA A 184 -13.50 9.39 -24.36
C ALA A 184 -14.02 8.35 -25.36
N ASP A 185 -13.82 7.06 -25.07
CA ASP A 185 -14.25 5.98 -25.95
C ASP A 185 -15.77 5.85 -26.05
N ARG A 186 -16.29 5.85 -27.28
CA ARG A 186 -17.72 5.68 -27.59
C ARG A 186 -18.02 4.44 -28.44
N GLY A 187 -16.97 3.71 -28.85
CA GLY A 187 -17.10 2.67 -29.87
C GLY A 187 -17.14 1.25 -29.35
N ALA A 188 -16.53 0.95 -28.21
CA ALA A 188 -16.48 -0.38 -27.61
C ALA A 188 -16.98 -0.37 -26.17
N GLU A 189 -17.46 -1.52 -25.68
CA GLU A 189 -17.77 -1.66 -24.25
C GLU A 189 -16.45 -1.89 -23.50
N VAL A 190 -15.82 -0.80 -23.03
CA VAL A 190 -14.55 -0.84 -22.31
C VAL A 190 -14.80 -0.72 -20.82
N ARG A 191 -14.24 -1.66 -20.04
CA ARG A 191 -14.16 -1.63 -18.59
C ARG A 191 -12.70 -1.50 -18.16
N LEU A 192 -12.45 -0.80 -17.07
CA LEU A 192 -11.14 -0.64 -16.46
C LEU A 192 -11.16 -1.15 -15.03
N LEU A 193 -10.40 -2.19 -14.75
CA LEU A 193 -10.18 -2.74 -13.42
C LEU A 193 -8.81 -2.32 -12.92
N LEU A 194 -8.79 -1.58 -11.82
CA LEU A 194 -7.58 -1.16 -11.14
C LEU A 194 -7.37 -2.05 -9.92
N LEU A 195 -6.18 -2.60 -9.76
CA LEU A 195 -5.77 -3.35 -8.57
C LEU A 195 -4.69 -2.53 -7.86
N ALA A 196 -4.86 -2.29 -6.56
CA ALA A 196 -3.93 -1.49 -5.76
C ALA A 196 -3.81 -2.03 -4.33
N ARG A 197 -2.75 -1.66 -3.61
CA ARG A 197 -2.64 -1.97 -2.17
C ARG A 197 -3.56 -1.09 -1.34
N SER A 198 -3.73 0.17 -1.72
CA SER A 198 -4.64 1.12 -1.05
C SER A 198 -5.16 2.16 -2.04
N ALA A 199 -6.24 2.84 -1.67
CA ALA A 199 -6.81 3.98 -2.39
C ALA A 199 -6.28 5.30 -1.78
N GLY A 200 -4.97 5.48 -1.67
CA GLY A 200 -4.35 6.65 -1.05
C GLY A 200 -4.37 7.92 -1.92
N GLU A 201 -3.44 8.85 -1.68
CA GLU A 201 -3.36 10.15 -2.38
C GLU A 201 -3.35 10.05 -3.91
N TRP A 202 -2.79 8.99 -4.48
CA TRP A 202 -2.80 8.77 -5.92
C TRP A 202 -4.23 8.69 -6.48
N TRP A 203 -5.13 8.05 -5.71
CA TRP A 203 -6.54 7.95 -6.04
C TRP A 203 -7.24 9.31 -5.95
N ASP A 204 -6.98 10.07 -4.90
CA ASP A 204 -7.53 11.40 -4.69
C ASP A 204 -7.04 12.39 -5.77
N ARG A 205 -5.78 12.28 -6.20
CA ARG A 205 -5.24 13.06 -7.33
C ARG A 205 -5.97 12.80 -8.63
N LEU A 206 -6.30 11.55 -8.94
CA LEU A 206 -7.15 11.23 -10.10
C LEU A 206 -8.52 11.92 -9.98
N GLY A 207 -9.07 12.00 -8.78
CA GLY A 207 -10.32 12.74 -8.50
C GLY A 207 -10.22 14.25 -8.72
N ALA A 208 -9.02 14.81 -8.61
CA ALA A 208 -8.73 16.22 -8.86
C ALA A 208 -8.35 16.53 -10.33
N GLY A 209 -8.17 15.50 -11.17
CA GLY A 209 -7.74 15.60 -12.55
C GLY A 209 -8.73 16.33 -13.49
N GLU A 210 -8.47 16.26 -14.80
CA GLU A 210 -9.30 16.87 -15.83
C GLU A 210 -10.78 16.41 -15.78
N PRO A 211 -11.75 17.22 -16.23
CA PRO A 211 -13.18 16.94 -16.07
C PRO A 211 -13.63 15.53 -16.48
N PRO A 212 -13.16 14.93 -17.61
CA PRO A 212 -13.53 13.56 -17.98
C PRO A 212 -13.06 12.52 -16.96
N VAL A 213 -11.80 12.61 -16.51
CA VAL A 213 -11.19 11.70 -15.53
C VAL A 213 -11.87 11.84 -14.17
N ARG A 214 -12.07 13.08 -13.72
CA ARG A 214 -12.76 13.40 -12.47
C ARG A 214 -14.19 12.84 -12.43
N LYS A 215 -14.94 12.96 -13.54
CA LYS A 215 -16.30 12.42 -13.63
C LYS A 215 -16.32 10.89 -13.60
N ALA A 216 -15.34 10.24 -14.23
CA ALA A 216 -15.18 8.80 -14.17
C ALA A 216 -14.80 8.34 -12.75
N HIS A 217 -13.85 9.02 -12.12
CA HIS A 217 -13.43 8.78 -10.74
C HIS A 217 -14.60 8.92 -9.75
N ALA A 218 -15.39 10.00 -9.85
CA ALA A 218 -16.53 10.23 -8.97
C ALA A 218 -17.63 9.14 -9.08
N ARG A 219 -17.65 8.38 -10.17
CA ARG A 219 -18.59 7.28 -10.41
C ARG A 219 -17.94 5.90 -10.21
N ALA A 220 -16.63 5.85 -9.97
CA ALA A 220 -15.93 4.58 -9.76
C ALA A 220 -16.39 3.93 -8.46
N THR A 221 -16.54 2.62 -8.49
CA THR A 221 -16.75 1.82 -7.30
C THR A 221 -15.39 1.41 -6.73
N VAL A 222 -15.17 1.69 -5.45
CA VAL A 222 -14.00 1.20 -4.70
C VAL A 222 -14.42 -0.01 -3.89
N GLU A 223 -13.88 -1.17 -4.22
CA GLU A 223 -14.14 -2.41 -3.51
C GLU A 223 -12.88 -2.83 -2.77
N ARG A 224 -12.97 -2.94 -1.47
CA ARG A 224 -11.88 -3.41 -0.63
C ARG A 224 -11.97 -4.93 -0.50
N MET A 225 -10.92 -5.63 -0.92
CA MET A 225 -10.79 -7.06 -0.65
C MET A 225 -10.32 -7.27 0.78
N GLU A 226 -11.12 -7.97 1.57
CA GLU A 226 -10.77 -8.29 2.95
C GLU A 226 -9.73 -9.41 3.05
N LEU A 227 -9.10 -9.52 4.22
CA LEU A 227 -8.11 -10.54 4.51
C LEU A 227 -8.73 -11.95 4.53
N ALA A 228 -7.91 -12.97 4.33
CA ALA A 228 -8.29 -14.35 4.09
C ALA A 228 -9.22 -15.02 5.10
N SER A 229 -9.31 -14.55 6.35
CA SER A 229 -10.20 -15.18 7.36
C SER A 229 -11.70 -15.03 7.08
N GLU A 230 -12.08 -14.24 6.08
CA GLU A 230 -13.43 -14.24 5.51
C GLU A 230 -13.52 -15.12 4.25
N VAL A 231 -12.51 -15.95 4.02
CA VAL A 231 -12.55 -17.00 3.01
C VAL A 231 -13.70 -17.94 3.32
N GLN A 232 -14.82 -17.63 2.78
CA GLN A 232 -16.09 -18.37 2.78
C GLN A 232 -16.61 -18.85 4.13
N ALA A 233 -17.84 -18.56 4.38
CA ALA A 233 -18.64 -19.22 5.40
C ALA A 233 -18.43 -20.74 5.33
N GLY A 234 -17.57 -21.28 6.22
CA GLY A 234 -17.39 -22.70 6.41
C GLY A 234 -16.02 -23.32 6.23
N LEU A 235 -14.99 -22.60 5.74
CA LEU A 235 -13.63 -23.15 5.65
C LEU A 235 -12.71 -22.60 6.74
N THR A 236 -11.92 -23.48 7.37
CA THR A 236 -10.89 -23.08 8.32
C THR A 236 -9.53 -22.91 7.60
N ASP A 237 -8.61 -22.13 8.21
CA ASP A 237 -7.25 -21.97 7.70
C ASP A 237 -6.55 -23.33 7.48
N ALA A 238 -6.76 -24.29 8.40
CA ALA A 238 -6.23 -25.65 8.27
C ALA A 238 -6.75 -26.38 7.02
N GLN A 239 -8.03 -26.18 6.64
CA GLN A 239 -8.60 -26.78 5.44
C GLN A 239 -8.02 -26.16 4.16
N VAL A 240 -7.79 -24.84 4.16
CA VAL A 240 -7.12 -24.15 3.05
C VAL A 240 -5.70 -24.66 2.87
N VAL A 241 -4.95 -24.79 3.97
CA VAL A 241 -3.58 -25.30 3.96
C VAL A 241 -3.54 -26.76 3.48
N ALA A 242 -4.44 -27.61 3.97
CA ALA A 242 -4.49 -29.00 3.55
C ALA A 242 -4.80 -29.16 2.05
N SER A 243 -5.73 -28.38 1.50
CA SER A 243 -6.03 -28.35 0.08
C SER A 243 -4.82 -27.93 -0.76
N ALA A 244 -4.21 -26.81 -0.39
CA ALA A 244 -3.03 -26.28 -1.10
C ALA A 244 -1.83 -27.25 -0.99
N ALA A 245 -1.65 -27.91 0.16
CA ALA A 245 -0.57 -28.90 0.34
C ALA A 245 -0.73 -30.11 -0.59
N ALA A 246 -1.96 -30.58 -0.81
CA ALA A 246 -2.23 -31.66 -1.78
C ALA A 246 -1.87 -31.23 -3.21
N ASP A 247 -2.16 -29.98 -3.58
CA ASP A 247 -1.82 -29.43 -4.90
C ASP A 247 -0.30 -29.29 -5.08
N PHE A 248 0.41 -28.73 -4.10
CA PHE A 248 1.87 -28.62 -4.14
C PHE A 248 2.55 -29.98 -4.12
N ALA A 249 2.06 -30.94 -3.33
CA ALA A 249 2.60 -32.30 -3.29
C ALA A 249 2.48 -33.00 -4.65
N ARG A 250 1.35 -32.79 -5.36
CA ARG A 250 1.14 -33.32 -6.73
C ARG A 250 2.19 -32.77 -7.70
N VAL A 251 2.45 -31.46 -7.68
CA VAL A 251 3.44 -30.80 -8.54
C VAL A 251 4.87 -31.20 -8.18
N ARG A 252 5.14 -31.37 -6.87
CA ARG A 252 6.47 -31.78 -6.36
C ARG A 252 6.71 -33.27 -6.36
N HIS A 253 5.72 -34.08 -6.79
CA HIS A 253 5.77 -35.55 -6.78
C HIS A 253 6.01 -36.13 -5.37
N VAL A 254 5.51 -35.49 -4.31
CA VAL A 254 5.55 -35.99 -2.94
C VAL A 254 4.36 -36.93 -2.72
N ALA A 255 4.63 -38.21 -2.46
CA ALA A 255 3.57 -39.20 -2.34
C ALA A 255 2.78 -39.08 -1.03
N ASP A 256 3.48 -38.82 0.06
CA ASP A 256 2.89 -38.74 1.39
C ASP A 256 2.79 -37.27 1.78
N VAL A 257 1.58 -36.70 1.69
CA VAL A 257 1.28 -35.32 2.08
C VAL A 257 1.27 -35.23 3.61
N PRO A 258 2.13 -34.42 4.23
CA PRO A 258 2.18 -34.32 5.69
C PRO A 258 0.94 -33.61 6.23
N GLU A 259 0.55 -33.93 7.45
CA GLU A 259 -0.37 -33.10 8.22
C GLU A 259 0.34 -31.80 8.64
N ILE A 260 -0.17 -30.65 8.25
CA ILE A 260 0.41 -29.35 8.57
C ILE A 260 -0.38 -28.72 9.70
N VAL A 261 0.28 -28.57 10.84
CA VAL A 261 -0.26 -27.97 12.04
C VAL A 261 0.25 -26.53 12.15
N LEU A 262 -0.70 -25.57 12.13
CA LEU A 262 -0.39 -24.15 12.25
C LEU A 262 -0.27 -23.77 13.72
N SER A 263 0.70 -22.92 14.06
CA SER A 263 0.77 -22.28 15.36
C SER A 263 -0.41 -21.32 15.58
N GLU A 264 -0.87 -21.17 16.84
CA GLU A 264 -1.89 -20.20 17.18
C GLU A 264 -1.34 -18.78 16.92
N ARG A 265 -2.03 -18.01 16.05
CA ARG A 265 -1.74 -16.62 15.76
C ARG A 265 -2.85 -15.71 16.29
N ARG A 266 -2.47 -14.57 16.86
CA ARG A 266 -3.39 -13.46 17.08
C ARG A 266 -3.58 -12.70 15.75
N GLY A 267 -4.77 -12.79 15.16
CA GLY A 267 -5.15 -12.11 13.93
C GLY A 267 -5.35 -13.03 12.73
N ARG A 268 -5.80 -12.44 11.63
CA ARG A 268 -6.27 -13.15 10.42
C ARG A 268 -5.10 -13.43 9.47
N ALA A 269 -4.95 -14.68 9.00
CA ALA A 269 -3.92 -15.07 8.04
C ALA A 269 -4.27 -14.60 6.62
N ARG A 270 -3.26 -14.16 5.85
CA ARG A 270 -3.41 -13.89 4.42
C ARG A 270 -3.36 -15.19 3.63
N ILE A 271 -4.07 -15.25 2.52
CA ILE A 271 -4.10 -16.46 1.67
C ILE A 271 -2.69 -16.88 1.21
N LEU A 272 -1.81 -15.92 0.94
CA LEU A 272 -0.42 -16.20 0.58
C LEU A 272 0.35 -16.86 1.72
N ASP A 273 0.14 -16.45 2.98
CA ASP A 273 0.80 -17.03 4.14
C ASP A 273 0.32 -18.48 4.37
N LEU A 274 -0.97 -18.76 4.15
CA LEU A 274 -1.54 -20.11 4.21
C LEU A 274 -0.97 -21.02 3.10
N HIS A 275 -0.87 -20.51 1.88
CA HIS A 275 -0.26 -21.25 0.77
C HIS A 275 1.25 -21.45 1.00
N ALA A 276 1.95 -20.46 1.57
CA ALA A 276 3.35 -20.62 1.95
C ALA A 276 3.53 -21.70 3.02
N ALA A 277 2.64 -21.77 4.02
CA ALA A 277 2.65 -22.83 5.03
C ALA A 277 2.44 -24.22 4.41
N ALA A 278 1.51 -24.32 3.46
CA ALA A 278 1.28 -25.55 2.72
C ALA A 278 2.53 -25.98 1.94
N LEU A 279 3.17 -25.04 1.24
CA LEU A 279 4.38 -25.30 0.46
C LEU A 279 5.56 -25.69 1.36
N VAL A 280 5.80 -24.97 2.46
CA VAL A 280 6.85 -25.29 3.45
C VAL A 280 6.67 -26.72 3.99
N GLY A 281 5.44 -27.07 4.38
CA GLY A 281 5.14 -28.44 4.84
C GLY A 281 5.51 -29.53 3.81
N VAL A 282 5.16 -29.30 2.54
CA VAL A 282 5.50 -30.23 1.45
C VAL A 282 7.01 -30.29 1.22
N LEU A 283 7.71 -29.15 1.23
CA LEU A 283 9.17 -29.09 1.03
C LEU A 283 9.94 -29.77 2.20
N GLU A 284 9.43 -29.69 3.43
CA GLU A 284 10.00 -30.41 4.57
C GLU A 284 9.77 -31.93 4.44
N ALA A 285 8.60 -32.38 4.00
CA ALA A 285 8.32 -33.78 3.75
C ALA A 285 9.16 -34.35 2.57
N GLU A 286 9.41 -33.55 1.54
CA GLU A 286 10.32 -33.91 0.45
C GLU A 286 11.77 -34.07 0.96
N ARG A 287 12.20 -33.21 1.88
CA ARG A 287 13.53 -33.25 2.48
C ARG A 287 13.73 -34.42 3.44
N VAL A 288 12.69 -34.76 4.22
CA VAL A 288 12.70 -35.84 5.20
C VAL A 288 11.52 -36.79 4.93
N PRO A 289 11.69 -37.79 4.05
CA PRO A 289 10.62 -38.73 3.73
C PRO A 289 10.11 -39.45 5.00
N GLY A 290 8.77 -39.58 5.10
CA GLY A 290 8.10 -40.22 6.24
C GLY A 290 7.76 -39.23 7.38
N THR A 291 7.93 -37.93 7.19
CA THR A 291 7.44 -36.93 8.12
C THR A 291 5.91 -36.91 8.12
N GLY A 292 5.28 -37.39 9.19
CA GLY A 292 3.81 -37.46 9.33
C GLY A 292 3.15 -36.12 9.60
N THR A 293 3.79 -35.31 10.45
CA THR A 293 3.27 -34.00 10.86
C THR A 293 4.38 -32.94 10.77
N VAL A 294 4.05 -31.78 10.22
CA VAL A 294 4.94 -30.61 10.14
C VAL A 294 4.27 -29.44 10.86
N HIS A 295 4.97 -28.84 11.82
CA HIS A 295 4.52 -27.64 12.51
C HIS A 295 5.05 -26.41 11.80
N VAL A 296 4.18 -25.48 11.45
CA VAL A 296 4.53 -24.24 10.75
C VAL A 296 4.04 -23.03 11.55
N ASP A 297 4.94 -22.10 11.84
CA ASP A 297 4.58 -20.82 12.42
C ASP A 297 4.23 -19.81 11.33
N LEU A 298 2.97 -19.40 11.29
CA LEU A 298 2.50 -18.42 10.30
C LEU A 298 3.20 -17.05 10.43
N ALA A 299 3.74 -16.70 11.59
CA ALA A 299 4.51 -15.47 11.75
C ALA A 299 5.87 -15.55 11.03
N GLU A 300 6.48 -16.75 10.98
CA GLU A 300 7.81 -16.99 10.41
C GLU A 300 7.77 -17.72 9.05
N VAL A 301 6.59 -18.00 8.53
CA VAL A 301 6.41 -18.87 7.34
C VAL A 301 7.18 -18.39 6.11
N LEU A 302 7.21 -17.09 5.85
CA LEU A 302 7.98 -16.54 4.73
C LEU A 302 9.48 -16.62 4.97
N ALA A 303 9.92 -16.58 6.23
CA ALA A 303 11.33 -16.78 6.59
C ALA A 303 11.75 -18.24 6.42
N GLU A 304 10.89 -19.18 6.77
CA GLU A 304 11.11 -20.62 6.54
C GLU A 304 11.18 -20.90 5.03
N LEU A 305 10.25 -20.36 4.26
CA LEU A 305 10.26 -20.47 2.79
C LEU A 305 11.55 -19.88 2.19
N LEU A 306 12.00 -18.72 2.67
CA LEU A 306 13.27 -18.12 2.27
C LEU A 306 14.46 -19.03 2.56
N GLY A 307 14.41 -19.81 3.65
CA GLY A 307 15.40 -20.83 3.95
C GLY A 307 15.45 -21.92 2.86
N HIS A 308 14.30 -22.32 2.29
CA HIS A 308 14.26 -23.26 1.16
C HIS A 308 14.80 -22.62 -0.13
N GLU A 309 14.49 -21.36 -0.41
CA GLU A 309 15.04 -20.62 -1.55
C GLU A 309 16.57 -20.49 -1.46
N ARG A 310 17.13 -20.16 -0.30
CA ARG A 310 18.59 -20.07 -0.09
C ARG A 310 19.30 -21.40 -0.37
N ARG A 311 18.70 -22.53 0.02
CA ARG A 311 19.20 -23.88 -0.34
C ARG A 311 19.14 -24.14 -1.83
N PHE A 312 18.09 -23.67 -2.49
CA PHE A 312 17.95 -23.75 -3.95
C PHE A 312 19.03 -22.93 -4.66
N TRP A 313 19.25 -21.65 -4.25
CA TRP A 313 20.31 -20.80 -4.84
C TRP A 313 21.68 -21.44 -4.71
N GLN A 314 21.99 -21.99 -3.56
CA GLN A 314 23.27 -22.67 -3.33
C GLN A 314 23.46 -23.84 -4.29
N ARG A 315 22.49 -24.75 -4.39
CA ARG A 315 22.57 -25.90 -5.30
C ARG A 315 22.67 -25.47 -6.76
N SER A 316 21.92 -24.50 -7.18
CA SER A 316 21.95 -23.94 -8.52
C SER A 316 23.33 -23.31 -8.85
N ALA A 317 23.88 -22.53 -7.93
CA ALA A 317 25.21 -21.92 -8.08
C ALA A 317 26.34 -22.95 -8.10
N GLU A 318 26.25 -24.00 -7.27
CA GLU A 318 27.18 -25.14 -7.27
C GLU A 318 27.12 -25.89 -8.62
N THR A 319 25.93 -26.16 -9.14
CA THR A 319 25.73 -26.80 -10.45
C THR A 319 26.29 -25.94 -11.59
N ALA A 320 26.13 -24.61 -11.50
CA ALA A 320 26.70 -23.67 -12.45
C ALA A 320 28.24 -23.50 -12.29
N GLY A 321 28.85 -24.15 -11.29
CA GLY A 321 30.29 -24.04 -11.00
C GLY A 321 30.72 -22.66 -10.52
N LEU A 322 29.83 -21.91 -9.87
CA LEU A 322 30.09 -20.57 -9.36
C LEU A 322 30.66 -20.56 -7.94
N CYS A 323 30.53 -21.65 -7.19
CA CYS A 323 30.99 -21.79 -5.81
C CYS A 323 32.41 -22.38 -5.70
N ALA A 324 33.02 -22.82 -6.80
CA ALA A 324 34.31 -23.55 -6.79
C ALA A 324 35.50 -22.62 -6.89
N GLY A 325 36.56 -22.91 -6.10
CA GLY A 325 37.89 -22.26 -6.18
C GLY A 325 38.01 -20.96 -5.38
N PRO A 326 39.19 -20.33 -5.41
CA PRO A 326 39.41 -19.04 -4.78
C PRO A 326 38.54 -17.96 -5.44
N GLY A 327 37.70 -17.27 -4.65
CA GLY A 327 36.73 -16.29 -5.16
C GLY A 327 35.38 -16.89 -5.58
N GLY A 328 35.08 -18.14 -5.23
CA GLY A 328 33.76 -18.76 -5.41
C GLY A 328 32.70 -18.07 -4.54
N LEU A 329 31.44 -18.06 -5.01
CA LEU A 329 30.33 -17.45 -4.30
C LEU A 329 30.00 -18.22 -3.01
N THR A 330 29.86 -17.49 -1.94
CA THR A 330 29.42 -18.02 -0.63
C THR A 330 27.89 -17.93 -0.49
N PRO A 331 27.26 -18.69 0.44
CA PRO A 331 25.82 -18.56 0.71
C PRO A 331 25.38 -17.13 1.05
N VAL A 332 26.20 -16.35 1.74
CA VAL A 332 25.94 -14.93 2.06
C VAL A 332 25.91 -14.09 0.79
N MET A 333 26.94 -14.23 -0.07
CA MET A 333 26.98 -13.52 -1.36
C MET A 333 25.79 -13.86 -2.26
N LEU A 334 25.34 -15.12 -2.27
CA LEU A 334 24.15 -15.53 -3.04
C LEU A 334 22.88 -14.82 -2.54
N GLY A 335 22.70 -14.73 -1.22
CA GLY A 335 21.60 -13.97 -0.63
C GLY A 335 21.65 -12.49 -1.01
N GLN A 336 22.80 -11.87 -0.84
CA GLN A 336 23.02 -10.46 -1.15
C GLN A 336 22.81 -10.16 -2.64
N LEU A 337 23.23 -11.05 -3.54
CA LEU A 337 23.00 -10.93 -4.99
C LEU A 337 21.52 -10.91 -5.35
N VAL A 338 20.75 -11.84 -4.78
CA VAL A 338 19.30 -11.92 -5.01
C VAL A 338 18.58 -10.70 -4.41
N ALA A 339 19.03 -10.22 -3.24
CA ALA A 339 18.48 -9.01 -2.64
C ALA A 339 18.76 -7.76 -3.49
N ALA A 340 19.99 -7.57 -3.94
CA ALA A 340 20.37 -6.46 -4.80
C ALA A 340 19.61 -6.48 -6.14
N ALA A 341 19.46 -7.67 -6.74
CA ALA A 341 18.69 -7.87 -7.96
C ALA A 341 17.21 -7.51 -7.78
N SER A 342 16.60 -7.95 -6.66
CA SER A 342 15.19 -7.67 -6.34
C SER A 342 14.95 -6.18 -6.01
N LEU A 343 15.94 -5.51 -5.41
CA LEU A 343 15.85 -4.10 -5.03
C LEU A 343 15.99 -3.16 -6.23
N LEU A 344 16.92 -3.42 -7.12
CA LEU A 344 17.35 -2.47 -8.17
C LEU A 344 16.87 -2.86 -9.57
N GLY A 345 16.70 -4.16 -9.85
CA GLY A 345 16.46 -4.65 -11.20
C GLY A 345 17.63 -4.37 -12.16
N ALA A 346 17.48 -4.73 -13.43
CA ALA A 346 18.40 -4.36 -14.52
C ALA A 346 17.65 -4.43 -15.86
N ARG A 347 17.84 -3.43 -16.72
CA ARG A 347 17.20 -3.31 -18.03
C ARG A 347 17.95 -4.07 -19.12
N ASP A 348 19.24 -4.28 -18.92
CA ASP A 348 20.09 -5.03 -19.84
C ASP A 348 21.19 -5.79 -19.08
N ARG A 349 21.95 -6.61 -19.83
CA ARG A 349 23.03 -7.42 -19.26
C ARG A 349 24.18 -6.59 -18.68
N SER A 350 24.44 -5.41 -19.23
CA SER A 350 25.52 -4.54 -18.77
C SER A 350 25.17 -3.96 -17.39
N GLU A 351 23.93 -3.51 -17.23
CA GLU A 351 23.41 -3.05 -15.93
C GLU A 351 23.42 -4.17 -14.89
N ALA A 352 23.01 -5.40 -15.27
CA ALA A 352 23.07 -6.55 -14.38
C ALA A 352 24.52 -6.87 -13.94
N VAL A 353 25.49 -6.77 -14.83
CA VAL A 353 26.90 -6.94 -14.49
C VAL A 353 27.39 -5.79 -13.58
N ALA A 354 26.96 -4.55 -13.83
CA ALA A 354 27.30 -3.40 -12.97
C ALA A 354 26.70 -3.55 -11.56
N LEU A 355 25.48 -4.11 -11.45
CA LEU A 355 24.83 -4.40 -10.18
C LEU A 355 25.66 -5.36 -9.31
N LEU A 356 26.35 -6.33 -9.89
CA LEU A 356 27.22 -7.25 -9.12
C LEU A 356 28.29 -6.50 -8.33
N GLY A 357 28.79 -5.37 -8.85
CA GLY A 357 29.80 -4.53 -8.19
C GLY A 357 29.29 -3.83 -6.93
N ARG A 358 27.97 -3.81 -6.72
CA ARG A 358 27.36 -3.26 -5.51
C ARG A 358 27.36 -4.26 -4.35
N VAL A 359 27.50 -5.55 -4.65
CA VAL A 359 27.53 -6.60 -3.62
C VAL A 359 28.96 -6.80 -3.14
N PRO A 360 29.23 -6.73 -1.83
CA PRO A 360 30.58 -6.90 -1.29
C PRO A 360 31.21 -8.23 -1.71
N GLU A 361 32.49 -8.19 -2.05
CA GLU A 361 33.33 -9.36 -2.36
C GLU A 361 32.90 -10.25 -3.53
N VAL A 362 31.79 -9.91 -4.23
CA VAL A 362 31.29 -10.69 -5.36
C VAL A 362 32.15 -10.43 -6.61
N PRO A 363 32.62 -11.48 -7.30
CA PRO A 363 33.35 -11.33 -8.55
C PRO A 363 32.42 -10.80 -9.65
N VAL A 364 32.75 -9.64 -10.22
CA VAL A 364 32.00 -9.03 -11.32
C VAL A 364 32.21 -9.87 -12.58
N SER A 365 31.24 -10.68 -12.96
CA SER A 365 31.32 -11.56 -14.14
C SER A 365 29.97 -11.72 -14.83
N GLY A 366 29.99 -11.78 -16.17
CA GLY A 366 28.77 -12.03 -16.94
C GLY A 366 28.13 -13.39 -16.64
N ARG A 367 28.92 -14.40 -16.20
CA ARG A 367 28.36 -15.70 -15.80
C ARG A 367 27.45 -15.62 -14.57
N VAL A 368 27.80 -14.79 -13.58
CA VAL A 368 26.98 -14.57 -12.40
C VAL A 368 25.69 -13.82 -12.79
N ALA A 369 25.79 -12.80 -13.65
CA ALA A 369 24.60 -12.11 -14.15
C ALA A 369 23.66 -13.04 -14.93
N ASP A 370 24.21 -13.87 -15.83
CA ASP A 370 23.43 -14.85 -16.59
C ASP A 370 22.77 -15.90 -15.69
N TRP A 371 23.47 -16.33 -14.62
CA TRP A 371 22.91 -17.22 -13.59
C TRP A 371 21.74 -16.57 -12.83
N LEU A 372 21.87 -15.32 -12.38
CA LEU A 372 20.78 -14.59 -11.73
C LEU A 372 19.54 -14.48 -12.62
N ARG A 373 19.74 -14.19 -13.91
CA ARG A 373 18.65 -14.17 -14.88
C ARG A 373 18.00 -15.54 -15.04
N GLY A 374 18.79 -16.62 -14.98
CA GLY A 374 18.26 -17.98 -15.02
C GLY A 374 17.42 -18.33 -13.79
N LEU A 375 17.75 -17.79 -12.60
CA LEU A 375 16.94 -17.97 -11.40
C LEU A 375 15.58 -17.28 -11.50
N TYR A 376 15.59 -16.02 -11.94
CA TYR A 376 14.43 -15.15 -11.99
C TYR A 376 14.38 -14.45 -13.36
N PRO A 377 13.87 -15.14 -14.40
CA PRO A 377 13.68 -14.52 -15.70
C PRO A 377 12.64 -13.40 -15.61
N PRO A 378 12.76 -12.34 -16.43
CA PRO A 378 11.74 -11.30 -16.51
C PRO A 378 10.40 -11.89 -16.96
N ASP A 379 9.30 -11.30 -16.51
CA ASP A 379 7.97 -11.69 -16.96
C ASP A 379 7.86 -11.54 -18.48
N ALA A 380 7.27 -12.52 -19.15
CA ALA A 380 7.17 -12.53 -20.61
C ALA A 380 6.41 -11.31 -21.19
N ASP A 381 5.56 -10.69 -20.37
CA ASP A 381 4.77 -9.51 -20.73
C ASP A 381 5.56 -8.19 -20.54
N SER A 382 6.72 -8.21 -19.84
CA SER A 382 7.59 -7.04 -19.68
C SER A 382 8.47 -6.77 -20.91
N THR A 383 8.55 -7.70 -21.86
CA THR A 383 9.30 -7.50 -23.10
C THR A 383 8.50 -6.66 -24.08
N ASP A 384 8.66 -5.33 -24.00
CA ASP A 384 8.12 -4.43 -25.02
C ASP A 384 8.82 -4.66 -26.36
N SER A 385 8.02 -4.66 -27.45
CA SER A 385 8.52 -4.72 -28.84
C SER A 385 9.46 -3.55 -29.20
N THR A 386 9.60 -2.57 -28.32
CA THR A 386 10.49 -1.40 -28.46
C THR A 386 11.86 -1.57 -27.77
N GLY A 387 12.16 -2.75 -27.17
CA GLY A 387 13.49 -3.05 -26.59
C GLY A 387 13.71 -2.48 -25.18
N GLY A 388 12.65 -2.08 -24.45
CA GLY A 388 12.74 -1.46 -23.13
C GLY A 388 12.31 -2.34 -21.94
N GLY A 389 12.23 -3.66 -22.10
CA GLY A 389 11.83 -4.59 -21.04
C GLY A 389 12.91 -4.82 -19.97
N GLU A 390 12.52 -5.31 -18.79
CA GLU A 390 13.45 -5.77 -17.77
C GLU A 390 14.26 -6.96 -18.29
N TRP A 391 15.58 -6.94 -18.07
CA TRP A 391 16.47 -8.06 -18.40
C TRP A 391 16.57 -9.06 -17.24
N LEU A 392 16.47 -8.56 -16.01
CA LEU A 392 16.57 -9.32 -14.77
C LEU A 392 15.24 -9.24 -14.03
N GLY A 393 14.65 -10.38 -13.73
CA GLY A 393 13.46 -10.48 -12.86
C GLY A 393 13.84 -10.42 -11.37
N SER A 394 12.84 -10.39 -10.52
CA SER A 394 12.96 -10.36 -9.06
C SER A 394 12.48 -11.66 -8.43
N LEU A 395 12.90 -11.93 -7.19
CA LEU A 395 12.33 -13.00 -6.36
C LEU A 395 10.81 -12.82 -6.25
N ARG A 396 10.08 -13.91 -6.40
CA ARG A 396 8.61 -13.94 -6.32
C ARG A 396 8.12 -14.94 -5.26
N PRO A 397 6.99 -14.71 -4.61
CA PRO A 397 6.13 -13.51 -4.69
C PRO A 397 6.77 -12.26 -4.07
N ASP A 398 6.29 -11.07 -4.44
CA ASP A 398 6.88 -9.78 -4.04
C ASP A 398 7.10 -9.68 -2.53
N ARG A 399 6.17 -10.15 -1.70
CA ARG A 399 6.33 -10.16 -0.24
C ARG A 399 7.56 -10.94 0.23
N LEU A 400 7.92 -12.03 -0.45
CA LEU A 400 9.13 -12.77 -0.12
C LEU A 400 10.38 -11.97 -0.50
N ALA A 401 10.35 -11.29 -1.66
CA ALA A 401 11.42 -10.39 -2.08
C ALA A 401 11.59 -9.20 -1.11
N GLU A 402 10.48 -8.57 -0.71
CA GLU A 402 10.45 -7.47 0.24
C GLU A 402 11.05 -7.88 1.60
N LEU A 403 10.69 -9.06 2.12
CA LEU A 403 11.27 -9.61 3.34
C LEU A 403 12.77 -9.89 3.17
N HIS A 404 13.17 -10.51 2.05
CA HIS A 404 14.57 -10.87 1.81
C HIS A 404 15.45 -9.63 1.69
N VAL A 405 15.04 -8.64 0.90
CA VAL A 405 15.74 -7.36 0.76
C VAL A 405 15.89 -6.68 2.12
N SER A 406 14.80 -6.63 2.90
CA SER A 406 14.82 -5.98 4.21
C SER A 406 15.82 -6.64 5.15
N ARG A 407 15.89 -7.98 5.19
CA ARG A 407 16.82 -8.73 6.04
C ARG A 407 18.27 -8.53 5.60
N GLU A 408 18.58 -8.69 4.31
CA GLU A 408 19.96 -8.54 3.82
C GLU A 408 20.50 -7.12 4.02
N LEU A 409 19.66 -6.08 3.83
CA LEU A 409 20.05 -4.70 4.10
C LEU A 409 20.20 -4.42 5.60
N ALA A 410 19.41 -5.09 6.47
CA ALA A 410 19.56 -4.99 7.91
C ALA A 410 20.84 -5.64 8.41
N ASP A 411 21.19 -6.79 7.83
CA ASP A 411 22.34 -7.59 8.25
C ASP A 411 23.68 -7.01 7.77
N SER A 412 23.67 -6.12 6.74
CA SER A 412 24.87 -5.58 6.12
C SER A 412 24.76 -4.09 5.78
N ASP A 413 25.35 -3.24 6.62
CA ASP A 413 25.46 -1.78 6.36
C ASP A 413 26.21 -1.49 5.07
N GLU A 414 27.23 -2.28 4.75
CA GLU A 414 28.01 -2.11 3.52
C GLU A 414 27.16 -2.39 2.28
N LEU A 415 26.34 -3.45 2.29
CA LEU A 415 25.43 -3.75 1.21
C LEU A 415 24.39 -2.63 1.05
N ALA A 416 23.78 -2.17 2.15
CA ALA A 416 22.80 -1.12 2.14
C ALA A 416 23.38 0.18 1.53
N LEU A 417 24.57 0.59 1.98
CA LEU A 417 25.25 1.77 1.47
C LEU A 417 25.56 1.65 -0.02
N ARG A 418 26.08 0.49 -0.47
CA ARG A 418 26.44 0.28 -1.88
C ARG A 418 25.24 0.19 -2.80
N CYS A 419 24.14 -0.42 -2.31
CA CYS A 419 22.91 -0.56 -3.09
C CYS A 419 22.08 0.72 -3.16
N LEU A 420 22.19 1.62 -2.18
CA LEU A 420 21.37 2.85 -2.10
C LEU A 420 22.17 4.13 -2.44
N ARG A 421 23.38 4.05 -2.97
CA ARG A 421 24.17 5.19 -3.40
C ARG A 421 24.31 5.22 -4.92
N ASP A 422 24.40 6.42 -5.50
CA ASP A 422 24.64 6.64 -6.93
C ASP A 422 23.69 5.81 -7.83
N LEU A 423 22.37 5.92 -7.56
CA LEU A 423 21.33 5.24 -8.32
C LEU A 423 20.91 6.08 -9.53
N ASP A 424 20.68 5.43 -10.66
CA ASP A 424 19.94 6.07 -11.72
C ASP A 424 18.44 6.21 -11.35
N THR A 425 17.70 6.99 -12.13
CA THR A 425 16.29 7.28 -11.87
C THR A 425 15.42 6.02 -11.80
N ALA A 426 15.67 5.01 -12.63
CA ALA A 426 14.88 3.78 -12.64
C ALA A 426 15.18 2.93 -11.41
N GLN A 427 16.47 2.80 -11.06
CA GLN A 427 16.92 2.09 -9.85
C GLN A 427 16.40 2.77 -8.57
N ALA A 428 16.49 4.11 -8.50
CA ALA A 428 15.99 4.87 -7.34
C ALA A 428 14.49 4.69 -7.17
N ARG A 429 13.72 4.78 -8.27
CA ARG A 429 12.27 4.53 -8.26
C ARG A 429 11.96 3.10 -7.77
N GLN A 430 12.63 2.10 -8.32
CA GLN A 430 12.43 0.70 -7.94
C GLN A 430 12.76 0.47 -6.48
N ALA A 431 13.90 0.96 -6.01
CA ALA A 431 14.32 0.84 -4.62
C ALA A 431 13.30 1.48 -3.66
N LEU A 432 12.83 2.70 -3.94
CA LEU A 432 11.84 3.40 -3.12
C LEU A 432 10.50 2.65 -3.08
N ILE A 433 10.06 2.05 -4.20
CA ILE A 433 8.84 1.23 -4.26
C ILE A 433 8.99 -0.04 -3.41
N VAL A 434 10.11 -0.78 -3.56
CA VAL A 434 10.35 -2.03 -2.82
C VAL A 434 10.43 -1.76 -1.32
N LEU A 435 11.22 -0.76 -0.90
CA LEU A 435 11.37 -0.38 0.50
C LEU A 435 10.06 0.16 1.09
N GLY A 436 9.30 0.94 0.31
CA GLY A 436 8.00 1.44 0.72
C GLY A 436 6.99 0.33 0.96
N ARG A 437 6.97 -0.68 0.11
CA ARG A 437 6.11 -1.85 0.27
C ARG A 437 6.54 -2.69 1.47
N ALA A 438 7.84 -2.90 1.65
CA ALA A 438 8.38 -3.63 2.77
C ALA A 438 8.03 -2.98 4.13
N SER A 439 8.07 -1.65 4.21
CA SER A 439 7.80 -0.90 5.44
C SER A 439 6.37 -1.06 5.97
N VAL A 440 5.41 -1.40 5.11
CA VAL A 440 3.99 -1.56 5.49
C VAL A 440 3.68 -2.99 5.95
N ASP A 441 4.43 -3.99 5.46
CA ASP A 441 4.06 -5.39 5.57
C ASP A 441 4.85 -6.19 6.63
N TYR A 442 5.91 -5.62 7.23
CA TYR A 442 6.78 -6.36 8.16
C TYR A 442 7.00 -5.66 9.50
N GLU A 443 6.49 -6.26 10.60
CA GLU A 443 6.67 -5.78 11.96
C GLU A 443 8.12 -5.79 12.50
N PRO A 444 9.03 -6.71 12.15
CA PRO A 444 10.41 -6.67 12.65
C PRO A 444 11.27 -5.57 12.05
N ALA A 445 10.67 -4.73 11.21
CA ALA A 445 11.37 -3.69 10.50
C ALA A 445 11.78 -2.47 11.35
N GLU A 446 11.45 -2.42 12.65
CA GLU A 446 11.73 -1.25 13.48
C GLU A 446 13.22 -0.90 13.54
N GLN A 447 14.07 -1.87 13.85
CA GLN A 447 15.52 -1.62 13.83
C GLN A 447 16.07 -1.37 12.44
N LEU A 448 15.51 -2.06 11.43
CA LEU A 448 15.85 -1.86 10.04
C LEU A 448 15.44 -0.46 9.56
N LEU A 449 14.21 -0.02 9.86
CA LEU A 449 13.67 1.26 9.44
C LEU A 449 14.50 2.43 9.99
N HIS A 450 14.88 2.41 11.25
CA HIS A 450 15.75 3.43 11.84
C HIS A 450 17.12 3.52 11.16
N ARG A 451 17.65 2.40 10.65
CA ARG A 451 18.93 2.35 9.94
C ARG A 451 18.79 2.70 8.46
N ILE A 452 17.69 2.29 7.81
CA ILE A 452 17.45 2.51 6.37
C ILE A 452 16.87 3.90 6.10
N VAL A 453 16.05 4.49 6.97
CA VAL A 453 15.45 5.82 6.76
C VAL A 453 16.47 6.87 6.34
N PRO A 454 17.64 7.04 7.00
CA PRO A 454 18.64 8.02 6.57
C PRO A 454 19.22 7.71 5.18
N LEU A 455 19.39 6.43 4.84
CA LEU A 455 19.90 6.02 3.53
C LEU A 455 18.88 6.30 2.43
N VAL A 456 17.62 6.02 2.68
CA VAL A 456 16.50 6.28 1.74
C VAL A 456 16.30 7.77 1.54
N ALA A 457 16.39 8.57 2.59
CA ALA A 457 16.40 10.03 2.52
C ALA A 457 17.62 10.54 1.72
N GLY A 458 18.80 9.91 1.88
CA GLY A 458 19.99 10.17 1.08
C GLY A 458 19.76 9.91 -0.41
N VAL A 459 19.15 8.77 -0.76
CA VAL A 459 18.77 8.48 -2.17
C VAL A 459 17.88 9.57 -2.74
N ALA A 460 16.83 9.99 -1.99
CA ALA A 460 15.96 11.06 -2.43
C ALA A 460 16.68 12.41 -2.55
N ALA A 461 17.65 12.68 -1.68
CA ALA A 461 18.45 13.92 -1.71
C ALA A 461 19.43 13.96 -2.90
N GLU A 462 20.06 12.84 -3.23
CA GLU A 462 21.01 12.75 -4.35
C GLU A 462 20.32 12.57 -5.71
N LEU A 463 19.05 12.16 -5.72
CA LEU A 463 18.32 11.89 -6.95
C LEU A 463 18.12 13.14 -7.79
N GLU A 464 18.72 13.18 -8.98
CA GLU A 464 18.47 14.19 -10.00
C GLU A 464 17.65 13.59 -11.14
N ALA A 465 16.45 14.09 -11.32
CA ALA A 465 15.52 13.59 -12.33
C ALA A 465 14.58 14.70 -12.83
N PRO A 466 14.02 14.55 -14.05
CA PRO A 466 12.99 15.46 -14.53
C PRO A 466 11.80 15.52 -13.57
N ARG A 467 11.14 16.69 -13.51
CA ARG A 467 9.98 16.95 -12.64
C ARG A 467 8.93 15.83 -12.68
N GLU A 468 8.58 15.39 -13.88
CA GLU A 468 7.57 14.35 -14.11
C GLU A 468 7.98 13.01 -13.46
N THR A 469 9.27 12.68 -13.52
CA THR A 469 9.81 11.48 -12.89
C THR A 469 9.80 11.59 -11.37
N LEU A 470 10.21 12.73 -10.80
CA LEU A 470 10.16 12.97 -9.36
C LEU A 470 8.71 12.92 -8.85
N ALA A 471 7.77 13.53 -9.59
CA ALA A 471 6.35 13.49 -9.28
C ALA A 471 5.80 12.05 -9.29
N ALA A 472 6.25 11.23 -10.25
CA ALA A 472 5.87 9.82 -10.33
C ALA A 472 6.43 8.98 -9.19
N ILE A 473 7.66 9.28 -8.73
CA ILE A 473 8.26 8.60 -7.58
C ILE A 473 7.49 8.94 -6.30
N SER A 474 7.22 10.22 -6.04
CA SER A 474 6.38 10.64 -4.91
C SER A 474 4.99 9.97 -4.95
N ALA A 475 4.39 9.88 -6.15
CA ALA A 475 3.11 9.18 -6.33
C ALA A 475 3.17 7.67 -6.04
N ALA A 476 4.33 7.04 -6.21
CA ALA A 476 4.53 5.61 -5.99
C ALA A 476 4.81 5.26 -4.52
N ILE A 477 5.20 6.24 -3.70
CA ILE A 477 5.43 6.04 -2.26
C ILE A 477 4.06 5.83 -1.57
N PRO A 478 3.88 4.72 -0.83
CA PRO A 478 2.64 4.46 -0.09
C PRO A 478 2.36 5.56 0.94
N TYR A 479 1.13 6.04 1.00
CA TYR A 479 0.70 7.03 1.98
C TYR A 479 -0.37 6.44 2.92
N PRO A 480 -0.28 6.64 4.22
CA PRO A 480 0.86 7.19 4.97
C PRO A 480 2.01 6.17 5.09
N SER A 481 3.25 6.60 4.89
CA SER A 481 4.43 5.79 5.18
C SER A 481 5.34 6.56 6.14
N LEU A 482 5.50 6.09 7.35
CA LEU A 482 6.37 6.72 8.33
C LEU A 482 7.85 6.60 7.92
N ALA A 483 8.23 5.46 7.35
CA ALA A 483 9.60 5.18 6.93
C ALA A 483 10.07 6.00 5.73
N LEU A 484 9.16 6.38 4.83
CA LEU A 484 9.48 7.11 3.61
C LEU A 484 9.03 8.56 3.61
N ALA A 485 8.38 9.04 4.69
CA ALA A 485 7.89 10.41 4.78
C ALA A 485 8.99 11.46 4.56
N GLU A 486 10.20 11.23 5.09
CA GLU A 486 11.36 12.14 4.87
C GLU A 486 11.80 12.14 3.40
N ALA A 487 11.91 10.96 2.79
CA ALA A 487 12.28 10.83 1.38
C ALA A 487 11.23 11.48 0.47
N ASP A 488 9.94 11.25 0.73
CA ASP A 488 8.85 11.86 -0.05
C ASP A 488 8.83 13.39 0.11
N ALA A 489 9.06 13.91 1.32
CA ALA A 489 9.16 15.34 1.57
C ALA A 489 10.35 15.98 0.81
N ILE A 490 11.47 15.27 0.69
CA ILE A 490 12.64 15.73 -0.10
C ILE A 490 12.27 15.75 -1.59
N ILE A 491 11.67 14.68 -2.12
CA ILE A 491 11.24 14.58 -3.50
C ILE A 491 10.21 15.67 -3.83
N ALA A 492 9.19 15.84 -2.99
CA ALA A 492 8.16 16.85 -3.18
C ALA A 492 8.75 18.28 -3.21
N ARG A 493 9.75 18.57 -2.37
CA ARG A 493 10.49 19.85 -2.41
C ARG A 493 11.25 20.01 -3.73
N LYS A 494 11.95 19.00 -4.22
CA LYS A 494 12.65 19.06 -5.52
C LYS A 494 11.68 19.32 -6.68
N VAL A 495 10.50 18.69 -6.66
CA VAL A 495 9.44 19.00 -7.63
C VAL A 495 9.03 20.47 -7.52
N LEU A 496 8.76 20.95 -6.32
CA LEU A 496 8.37 22.34 -6.08
C LEU A 496 9.45 23.34 -6.53
N GLU A 497 10.72 23.07 -6.27
CA GLU A 497 11.87 23.89 -6.68
C GLU A 497 12.02 23.95 -8.20
N SER A 498 11.59 22.90 -8.93
CA SER A 498 11.57 22.88 -10.40
C SER A 498 10.47 23.74 -11.01
N ILE A 499 9.52 24.21 -10.21
CA ILE A 499 8.42 25.11 -10.62
C ILE A 499 8.81 26.54 -10.22
N PRO A 500 8.87 27.48 -11.16
CA PRO A 500 9.26 28.86 -10.87
C PRO A 500 8.45 29.48 -9.71
N ALA A 501 9.11 30.11 -8.77
CA ALA A 501 8.47 30.67 -7.56
C ALA A 501 7.38 31.72 -7.85
N GLY A 502 7.42 32.37 -9.01
CA GLY A 502 6.42 33.37 -9.45
C GLY A 502 5.18 32.75 -10.12
N GLU A 503 5.17 31.46 -10.42
CA GLU A 503 4.02 30.82 -11.04
C GLU A 503 2.85 30.69 -10.07
N ARG A 504 1.66 31.12 -10.52
CA ARG A 504 0.40 31.05 -9.77
C ARG A 504 -0.52 29.99 -10.35
N THR A 505 0.00 28.75 -10.42
CA THR A 505 -0.68 27.59 -11.02
C THR A 505 -1.26 26.65 -9.98
N ALA A 506 -2.28 25.89 -10.37
CA ALA A 506 -2.86 24.84 -9.53
C ALA A 506 -1.82 23.74 -9.20
N GLU A 507 -0.90 23.44 -10.12
CA GLU A 507 0.18 22.49 -9.93
C GLU A 507 1.11 22.94 -8.79
N ARG A 508 1.59 24.19 -8.83
CA ARG A 508 2.43 24.73 -7.75
C ARG A 508 1.70 24.71 -6.41
N ALA A 509 0.43 25.12 -6.38
CA ALA A 509 -0.36 25.08 -5.16
C ALA A 509 -0.54 23.65 -4.61
N SER A 510 -0.66 22.66 -5.46
CA SER A 510 -0.74 21.24 -5.08
C SER A 510 0.55 20.78 -4.43
N TRP A 511 1.70 21.02 -5.06
CA TRP A 511 3.00 20.62 -4.50
C TRP A 511 3.35 21.35 -3.21
N LEU A 512 2.99 22.64 -3.09
CA LEU A 512 3.10 23.40 -1.83
C LEU A 512 2.27 22.74 -0.71
N THR A 513 1.07 22.26 -1.02
CA THR A 513 0.24 21.52 -0.06
C THR A 513 0.88 20.19 0.33
N THR A 514 1.37 19.41 -0.64
CA THR A 514 2.06 18.13 -0.39
C THR A 514 3.27 18.35 0.52
N VAL A 515 4.14 19.33 0.22
CA VAL A 515 5.29 19.68 1.06
C VAL A 515 4.85 20.07 2.47
N GLY A 516 3.81 20.91 2.60
CA GLY A 516 3.27 21.29 3.88
C GLY A 516 2.75 20.10 4.69
N THR A 517 1.97 19.23 4.07
CA THR A 517 1.40 18.04 4.72
C THR A 517 2.49 17.08 5.20
N LEU A 518 3.44 16.71 4.32
CA LEU A 518 4.54 15.80 4.66
C LEU A 518 5.44 16.38 5.74
N THR A 519 5.73 17.69 5.69
CA THR A 519 6.54 18.37 6.72
C THR A 519 5.84 18.37 8.08
N ALA A 520 4.52 18.59 8.12
CA ALA A 520 3.74 18.50 9.36
C ALA A 520 3.73 17.07 9.93
N GLN A 521 3.58 16.04 9.08
CA GLN A 521 3.63 14.64 9.49
C GLN A 521 4.99 14.23 10.09
N LEU A 522 6.07 14.86 9.64
CA LEU A 522 7.41 14.70 10.22
C LEU A 522 7.57 15.40 11.57
N GLY A 523 6.50 15.94 12.16
CA GLY A 523 6.54 16.64 13.44
C GLY A 523 7.12 18.07 13.35
N ARG A 524 7.15 18.66 12.14
CA ARG A 524 7.70 20.00 11.86
C ARG A 524 6.61 21.00 11.42
N PRO A 525 5.54 21.23 12.23
CA PRO A 525 4.40 22.05 11.81
C PRO A 525 4.78 23.52 11.57
N ALA A 526 5.84 24.02 12.20
CA ALA A 526 6.33 25.39 11.97
C ALA A 526 6.91 25.55 10.55
N ASP A 527 7.63 24.54 10.06
CA ASP A 527 8.21 24.54 8.71
C ASP A 527 7.14 24.27 7.63
N ALA A 528 6.02 23.63 8.01
CA ALA A 528 4.88 23.36 7.14
C ALA A 528 4.02 24.60 6.85
N LEU A 529 4.04 25.59 7.73
CA LEU A 529 3.16 26.76 7.66
C LEU A 529 3.42 27.66 6.43
N PRO A 530 4.66 28.04 6.06
CA PRO A 530 4.92 28.89 4.90
C PRO A 530 4.42 28.29 3.58
N PRO A 531 4.73 27.04 3.21
CA PRO A 531 4.23 26.47 1.96
C PRO A 531 2.68 26.36 1.95
N THR A 532 2.05 26.03 3.07
CA THR A 532 0.58 25.98 3.15
C THR A 532 -0.05 27.36 2.95
N GLN A 533 0.53 28.43 3.50
CA GLN A 533 0.04 29.80 3.30
C GLN A 533 0.23 30.27 1.85
N GLU A 534 1.35 29.92 1.21
CA GLU A 534 1.55 30.22 -0.21
C GLU A 534 0.54 29.47 -1.08
N ALA A 535 0.31 28.17 -0.82
CA ALA A 535 -0.70 27.38 -1.52
C ALA A 535 -2.10 28.01 -1.42
N LEU A 536 -2.48 28.45 -0.22
CA LEU A 536 -3.75 29.12 0.02
C LEU A 536 -3.88 30.41 -0.79
N THR A 537 -2.82 31.23 -0.84
CA THR A 537 -2.79 32.48 -1.60
C THR A 537 -3.05 32.23 -3.07
N ILE A 538 -2.34 31.24 -3.66
CA ILE A 538 -2.52 30.87 -5.08
C ILE A 538 -3.94 30.35 -5.32
N ARG A 539 -4.48 29.52 -4.42
CA ARG A 539 -5.84 28.98 -4.59
C ARG A 539 -6.93 30.02 -4.45
N ARG A 540 -6.74 31.08 -3.63
CA ARG A 540 -7.65 32.21 -3.59
C ARG A 540 -7.69 32.95 -4.93
N GLU A 541 -6.55 33.30 -5.50
CA GLU A 541 -6.43 33.93 -6.81
C GLU A 541 -7.08 33.06 -7.94
N LEU A 542 -6.86 31.75 -7.89
CA LEU A 542 -7.48 30.83 -8.85
C LEU A 542 -9.01 30.74 -8.66
N ALA A 543 -9.50 30.73 -7.42
CA ALA A 543 -10.93 30.69 -7.12
C ALA A 543 -11.67 31.97 -7.52
N GLU A 544 -11.01 33.13 -7.50
CA GLU A 544 -11.55 34.37 -8.04
C GLU A 544 -11.73 34.30 -9.56
N THR A 545 -10.82 33.64 -10.28
CA THR A 545 -10.89 33.51 -11.75
C THR A 545 -11.85 32.44 -12.23
N ASN A 546 -11.95 31.31 -11.49
CA ASN A 546 -12.84 30.18 -11.82
C ASN A 546 -13.35 29.51 -10.53
N PRO A 547 -14.42 30.08 -9.93
CA PRO A 547 -14.97 29.59 -8.65
C PRO A 547 -15.40 28.13 -8.69
N ASP A 548 -16.11 27.72 -9.73
CA ASP A 548 -16.65 26.35 -9.85
C ASP A 548 -15.55 25.29 -9.84
N ARG A 549 -14.37 25.63 -10.35
CA ARG A 549 -13.22 24.71 -10.41
C ARG A 549 -12.42 24.70 -9.10
N TYR A 550 -12.14 25.86 -8.52
CA TYR A 550 -11.10 25.99 -7.49
C TYR A 550 -11.62 26.25 -6.07
N ARG A 551 -12.93 26.53 -5.89
CA ARG A 551 -13.51 26.66 -4.52
C ARG A 551 -13.36 25.41 -3.66
N PRO A 552 -13.51 24.17 -4.17
CA PRO A 552 -13.25 22.98 -3.37
C PRO A 552 -11.81 22.89 -2.88
N ASP A 553 -10.84 23.22 -3.76
CA ASP A 553 -9.42 23.20 -3.40
C ASP A 553 -9.05 24.32 -2.43
N LEU A 554 -9.70 25.48 -2.54
CA LEU A 554 -9.58 26.57 -1.60
C LEU A 554 -10.06 26.14 -0.21
N ALA A 555 -11.24 25.52 -0.10
CA ALA A 555 -11.79 25.08 1.17
C ALA A 555 -10.89 24.05 1.85
N ARG A 556 -10.34 23.10 1.08
CA ARG A 556 -9.38 22.12 1.58
C ARG A 556 -8.10 22.77 2.11
N SER A 557 -7.56 23.76 1.39
CA SER A 557 -6.37 24.50 1.86
C SER A 557 -6.63 25.27 3.15
N LEU A 558 -7.81 25.89 3.27
CA LEU A 558 -8.25 26.57 4.50
C LEU A 558 -8.36 25.59 5.67
N SER A 559 -8.93 24.40 5.44
CA SER A 559 -9.01 23.34 6.45
C SER A 559 -7.62 22.88 6.90
N ASN A 560 -6.69 22.65 5.97
CA ASN A 560 -5.30 22.26 6.27
C ASN A 560 -4.58 23.34 7.07
N LEU A 561 -4.74 24.60 6.72
CA LEU A 561 -4.16 25.72 7.47
C LEU A 561 -4.70 25.78 8.91
N GLY A 562 -6.00 25.56 9.08
CA GLY A 562 -6.63 25.47 10.40
C GLY A 562 -6.05 24.32 11.25
N VAL A 563 -5.81 23.16 10.64
CA VAL A 563 -5.16 22.03 11.32
C VAL A 563 -3.75 22.40 11.75
N GLN A 564 -2.93 22.96 10.87
CA GLN A 564 -1.55 23.34 11.19
C GLN A 564 -1.44 24.40 12.31
N PHE A 565 -2.32 25.41 12.32
CA PHE A 565 -2.37 26.35 13.44
C PHE A 565 -2.70 25.66 14.77
N SER A 566 -3.57 24.65 14.76
CA SER A 566 -3.86 23.88 15.97
C SER A 566 -2.67 23.04 16.43
N GLU A 567 -1.96 22.39 15.52
CA GLU A 567 -0.74 21.64 15.85
C GLU A 567 0.36 22.52 16.43
N LEU A 568 0.39 23.80 16.02
CA LEU A 568 1.25 24.83 16.59
C LEU A 568 0.75 25.40 17.95
N GLY A 569 -0.35 24.85 18.52
CA GLY A 569 -0.92 25.39 19.75
C GLY A 569 -1.57 26.79 19.60
N ARG A 570 -1.98 27.15 18.38
CA ARG A 570 -2.58 28.45 18.01
C ARG A 570 -4.05 28.31 17.60
N PRO A 571 -4.95 27.82 18.49
CA PRO A 571 -6.35 27.55 18.12
C PRO A 571 -7.14 28.82 17.75
N ALA A 572 -6.74 29.99 18.25
CA ALA A 572 -7.38 31.26 17.90
C ALA A 572 -7.13 31.62 16.41
N ASP A 573 -5.92 31.33 15.90
CA ASP A 573 -5.56 31.58 14.50
C ASP A 573 -6.15 30.50 13.57
N ALA A 574 -6.45 29.31 14.10
CA ALA A 574 -7.09 28.22 13.37
C ALA A 574 -8.58 28.48 13.08
N LEU A 575 -9.28 29.26 13.92
CA LEU A 575 -10.73 29.44 13.84
C LEU A 575 -11.19 30.14 12.55
N PRO A 576 -10.61 31.27 12.10
CA PRO A 576 -11.06 31.96 10.88
C PRO A 576 -10.96 31.10 9.62
N PRO A 577 -9.83 30.46 9.29
CA PRO A 577 -9.76 29.63 8.10
C PRO A 577 -10.69 28.41 8.18
N THR A 578 -10.91 27.81 9.36
CA THR A 578 -11.86 26.71 9.52
C THR A 578 -13.31 27.15 9.26
N GLN A 579 -13.70 28.34 9.71
CA GLN A 579 -15.04 28.89 9.46
C GLN A 579 -15.25 29.24 7.97
N GLU A 580 -14.22 29.80 7.32
CA GLU A 580 -14.27 30.09 5.88
C GLU A 580 -14.42 28.79 5.06
N ALA A 581 -13.65 27.73 5.41
CA ALA A 581 -13.76 26.42 4.79
C ALA A 581 -15.17 25.82 4.94
N LEU A 582 -15.72 25.87 6.14
CA LEU A 582 -17.09 25.38 6.42
C LEU A 582 -18.15 26.11 5.57
N THR A 583 -18.04 27.42 5.45
CA THR A 583 -18.97 28.21 4.62
C THR A 583 -18.95 27.72 3.17
N ILE A 584 -17.75 27.55 2.61
CA ILE A 584 -17.59 27.06 1.24
C ILE A 584 -18.14 25.63 1.09
N TYR A 585 -17.83 24.71 2.02
CA TYR A 585 -18.32 23.33 1.92
C TYR A 585 -19.84 23.22 2.09
N ARG A 586 -20.48 24.08 2.89
CA ARG A 586 -21.96 24.15 2.97
C ARG A 586 -22.57 24.49 1.63
N GLU A 587 -22.10 25.56 0.97
CA GLU A 587 -22.58 25.95 -0.35
C GLU A 587 -22.32 24.87 -1.41
N LEU A 588 -21.16 24.21 -1.37
CA LEU A 588 -20.84 23.11 -2.27
C LEU A 588 -21.72 21.88 -2.01
N ALA A 589 -22.02 21.55 -0.75
CA ALA A 589 -22.88 20.41 -0.40
C ALA A 589 -24.35 20.66 -0.78
N GLU A 590 -24.83 21.91 -0.79
CA GLU A 590 -26.17 22.26 -1.31
C GLU A 590 -26.27 21.98 -2.82
N THR A 591 -25.20 22.21 -3.57
CA THR A 591 -25.18 22.01 -5.02
C THR A 591 -24.89 20.58 -5.44
N ASN A 592 -24.06 19.85 -4.68
CA ASN A 592 -23.68 18.46 -4.94
C ASN A 592 -23.46 17.70 -3.62
N PRO A 593 -24.56 17.24 -2.97
CA PRO A 593 -24.49 16.60 -1.67
C PRO A 593 -23.66 15.30 -1.68
N ASP A 594 -23.82 14.44 -2.68
CA ASP A 594 -23.11 13.16 -2.77
C ASP A 594 -21.58 13.32 -2.73
N ARG A 595 -21.10 14.43 -3.26
CA ARG A 595 -19.67 14.72 -3.32
C ARG A 595 -19.13 15.41 -2.08
N TYR A 596 -19.85 16.43 -1.57
CA TYR A 596 -19.27 17.36 -0.60
C TYR A 596 -19.80 17.20 0.84
N ARG A 597 -20.78 16.31 1.08
CA ARG A 597 -21.22 15.98 2.46
C ARG A 597 -20.09 15.39 3.31
N PRO A 598 -19.21 14.51 2.79
CA PRO A 598 -18.05 14.07 3.56
C PRO A 598 -17.15 15.22 3.99
N ASP A 599 -16.76 16.10 3.06
CA ASP A 599 -15.92 17.27 3.36
C ASP A 599 -16.61 18.27 4.30
N LEU A 600 -17.94 18.43 4.19
CA LEU A 600 -18.73 19.23 5.12
C LEU A 600 -18.66 18.67 6.55
N ALA A 601 -18.79 17.35 6.72
CA ALA A 601 -18.69 16.71 8.01
C ALA A 601 -17.28 16.86 8.62
N ASP A 602 -16.23 16.78 7.80
CA ASP A 602 -14.86 17.04 8.24
C ASP A 602 -14.68 18.48 8.74
N SER A 603 -15.19 19.43 7.97
CA SER A 603 -15.10 20.84 8.30
C SER A 603 -15.86 21.19 9.58
N LEU A 604 -17.04 20.59 9.79
CA LEU A 604 -17.83 20.69 11.02
C LEU A 604 -17.10 20.09 12.22
N SER A 605 -16.51 18.88 12.06
CA SER A 605 -15.71 18.23 13.11
C SER A 605 -14.50 19.09 13.48
N ASN A 606 -13.79 19.65 12.49
CA ASN A 606 -12.67 20.55 12.69
C ASN A 606 -13.10 21.79 13.47
N LEU A 607 -14.24 22.41 13.13
CA LEU A 607 -14.74 23.58 13.86
C LEU A 607 -15.07 23.25 15.31
N GLY A 608 -15.70 22.10 15.59
CA GLY A 608 -15.95 21.62 16.94
C GLY A 608 -14.67 21.50 17.76
N VAL A 609 -13.63 20.85 17.18
CA VAL A 609 -12.31 20.73 17.83
C VAL A 609 -11.66 22.10 18.10
N ARG A 610 -11.81 23.09 17.21
CA ARG A 610 -11.27 24.46 17.44
C ARG A 610 -11.99 25.16 18.59
N PHE A 611 -13.33 25.07 18.67
CA PHE A 611 -14.07 25.63 19.80
C PHE A 611 -13.68 24.94 21.11
N ALA A 612 -13.54 23.63 21.15
CA ALA A 612 -13.07 22.89 22.31
C ALA A 612 -11.69 23.35 22.76
N ALA A 613 -10.72 23.46 21.84
CA ALA A 613 -9.37 23.94 22.12
C ALA A 613 -9.32 25.41 22.64
N LEU A 614 -10.35 26.20 22.34
CA LEU A 614 -10.53 27.56 22.87
C LEU A 614 -11.27 27.61 24.22
N GLY A 615 -11.56 26.45 24.84
CA GLY A 615 -12.36 26.39 26.08
C GLY A 615 -13.83 26.77 25.88
N ARG A 616 -14.37 26.56 24.67
CA ARG A 616 -15.76 26.90 24.29
C ARG A 616 -16.57 25.64 23.92
N PRO A 617 -16.69 24.64 24.82
CA PRO A 617 -17.33 23.36 24.48
C PRO A 617 -18.83 23.51 24.19
N ALA A 618 -19.49 24.56 24.70
CA ALA A 618 -20.90 24.84 24.36
C ALA A 618 -21.07 25.21 22.88
N ASP A 619 -20.10 25.92 22.30
CA ASP A 619 -20.11 26.29 20.88
C ASP A 619 -19.61 25.11 19.99
N ALA A 620 -18.85 24.18 20.57
CA ALA A 620 -18.40 22.98 19.89
C ALA A 620 -19.51 21.94 19.66
N LEU A 621 -20.50 21.87 20.55
CA LEU A 621 -21.52 20.81 20.55
C LEU A 621 -22.36 20.79 19.25
N PRO A 622 -22.95 21.92 18.77
CA PRO A 622 -23.76 21.88 17.56
C PRO A 622 -23.03 21.40 16.31
N PRO A 623 -21.84 21.91 15.93
CA PRO A 623 -21.14 21.41 14.75
C PRO A 623 -20.67 19.94 14.92
N THR A 624 -20.31 19.50 16.11
CA THR A 624 -19.92 18.10 16.35
C THR A 624 -21.11 17.16 16.17
N GLN A 625 -22.33 17.55 16.62
CA GLN A 625 -23.55 16.76 16.42
C GLN A 625 -23.98 16.72 14.95
N GLU A 626 -23.88 17.84 14.23
CA GLU A 626 -24.19 17.92 12.80
C GLU A 626 -23.22 17.01 12.00
N ALA A 627 -21.91 17.05 12.31
CA ALA A 627 -20.92 16.17 11.71
C ALA A 627 -21.22 14.68 11.94
N LEU A 628 -21.57 14.30 13.18
CA LEU A 628 -21.93 12.93 13.51
C LEU A 628 -23.16 12.45 12.72
N THR A 629 -24.22 13.26 12.63
CA THR A 629 -25.42 12.91 11.86
C THR A 629 -25.08 12.64 10.40
N ILE A 630 -24.29 13.51 9.77
CA ILE A 630 -23.83 13.31 8.38
C ILE A 630 -23.02 12.01 8.25
N ARG A 631 -22.09 11.73 9.19
CA ARG A 631 -21.26 10.52 9.16
C ARG A 631 -22.04 9.24 9.38
N GLN A 632 -23.09 9.25 10.21
CA GLN A 632 -24.01 8.12 10.40
C GLN A 632 -24.70 7.79 9.07
N GLU A 633 -25.32 8.77 8.41
CA GLU A 633 -25.99 8.57 7.13
C GLU A 633 -25.01 8.08 6.03
N LEU A 634 -23.79 8.60 6.00
CA LEU A 634 -22.76 8.15 5.06
C LEU A 634 -22.31 6.70 5.36
N ALA A 635 -22.13 6.33 6.63
CA ALA A 635 -21.75 4.99 7.04
C ALA A 635 -22.86 3.94 6.79
N GLU A 636 -24.13 4.33 6.81
CA GLU A 636 -25.24 3.47 6.40
C GLU A 636 -25.18 3.14 4.90
N THR A 637 -24.73 4.08 4.07
CA THR A 637 -24.64 3.89 2.62
C THR A 637 -23.36 3.18 2.18
N ASN A 638 -22.24 3.45 2.85
CA ASN A 638 -20.95 2.82 2.57
C ASN A 638 -20.13 2.68 3.87
N PRO A 639 -20.37 1.59 4.64
CA PRO A 639 -19.72 1.37 5.93
C PRO A 639 -18.21 1.28 5.82
N ASP A 640 -17.67 0.57 4.83
CA ASP A 640 -16.23 0.35 4.68
C ASP A 640 -15.46 1.67 4.52
N ARG A 641 -16.06 2.63 3.86
CA ARG A 641 -15.46 3.95 3.63
C ARG A 641 -15.58 4.86 4.84
N TYR A 642 -16.75 4.91 5.49
CA TYR A 642 -17.07 5.99 6.44
C TYR A 642 -17.11 5.57 7.91
N ARG A 643 -16.95 4.28 8.24
CA ARG A 643 -16.84 3.83 9.65
C ARG A 643 -15.66 4.45 10.40
N PRO A 644 -14.45 4.63 9.81
CA PRO A 644 -13.37 5.32 10.51
C PRO A 644 -13.71 6.75 10.89
N ASP A 645 -14.36 7.47 9.99
CA ASP A 645 -14.76 8.86 10.20
C ASP A 645 -15.92 8.97 11.19
N LEU A 646 -16.85 7.99 11.18
CA LEU A 646 -17.89 7.88 12.18
C LEU A 646 -17.30 7.71 13.59
N ALA A 647 -16.31 6.81 13.76
CA ALA A 647 -15.63 6.61 15.04
C ALA A 647 -14.91 7.87 15.52
N THR A 648 -14.31 8.63 14.61
CA THR A 648 -13.71 9.94 14.93
C THR A 648 -14.76 10.93 15.42
N SER A 649 -15.91 11.03 14.74
CA SER A 649 -17.00 11.94 15.14
C SER A 649 -17.60 11.57 16.48
N LEU A 650 -17.77 10.26 16.76
CA LEU A 650 -18.20 9.76 18.06
C LEU A 650 -17.20 10.09 19.17
N SER A 651 -15.90 9.93 18.92
CA SER A 651 -14.83 10.32 19.86
C SER A 651 -14.85 11.82 20.17
N ASN A 652 -15.05 12.66 19.14
CA ASN A 652 -15.15 14.10 19.30
C ASN A 652 -16.39 14.49 20.13
N LEU A 653 -17.54 13.87 19.90
CA LEU A 653 -18.76 14.10 20.67
C LEU A 653 -18.57 13.70 22.14
N GLY A 654 -17.96 12.54 22.40
CA GLY A 654 -17.62 12.11 23.76
C GLY A 654 -16.70 13.10 24.48
N THR A 655 -15.71 13.66 23.75
CA THR A 655 -14.82 14.70 24.29
C THR A 655 -15.59 15.98 24.61
N THR A 656 -16.43 16.45 23.70
CA THR A 656 -17.26 17.66 23.89
C THR A 656 -18.20 17.53 25.07
N PHE A 657 -18.87 16.38 25.26
CA PHE A 657 -19.70 16.15 26.46
C PHE A 657 -18.88 16.15 27.75
N SER A 658 -17.69 15.59 27.76
CA SER A 658 -16.82 15.60 28.93
C SER A 658 -16.40 17.02 29.32
N GLU A 659 -16.00 17.85 28.33
CA GLU A 659 -15.61 19.24 28.55
C GLU A 659 -16.80 20.10 29.02
N LEU A 660 -18.03 19.70 28.69
CA LEU A 660 -19.27 20.27 29.24
C LEU A 660 -19.59 19.81 30.67
N GLY A 661 -18.74 18.97 31.30
CA GLY A 661 -19.03 18.39 32.62
C GLY A 661 -20.12 17.34 32.60
N ARG A 662 -20.36 16.68 31.47
CA ARG A 662 -21.41 15.65 31.24
C ARG A 662 -20.79 14.27 30.95
N PRO A 663 -20.00 13.69 31.89
CA PRO A 663 -19.26 12.46 31.63
C PRO A 663 -20.18 11.23 31.40
N ALA A 664 -21.39 11.25 31.94
CA ALA A 664 -22.39 10.18 31.70
C ALA A 664 -22.86 10.17 30.23
N ASP A 665 -23.05 11.33 29.63
CA ASP A 665 -23.41 11.45 28.20
C ASP A 665 -22.22 11.21 27.27
N ALA A 666 -20.99 11.37 27.76
CA ALA A 666 -19.77 11.11 27.01
C ALA A 666 -19.48 9.59 26.84
N LEU A 667 -19.93 8.75 27.78
CA LEU A 667 -19.56 7.34 27.83
C LEU A 667 -20.08 6.53 26.61
N PRO A 668 -21.37 6.60 26.22
CA PRO A 668 -21.88 5.82 25.09
C PRO A 668 -21.14 6.09 23.76
N PRO A 669 -20.98 7.33 23.30
CA PRO A 669 -20.26 7.58 22.04
C PRO A 669 -18.79 7.17 22.11
N THR A 670 -18.13 7.30 23.28
CA THR A 670 -16.74 6.85 23.44
C THR A 670 -16.62 5.31 23.33
N GLN A 671 -17.56 4.55 23.89
CA GLN A 671 -17.58 3.09 23.80
C GLN A 671 -17.86 2.61 22.37
N GLU A 672 -18.79 3.26 21.67
CA GLU A 672 -19.09 2.95 20.27
C GLU A 672 -17.88 3.22 19.38
N ALA A 673 -17.21 4.36 19.55
CA ALA A 673 -15.97 4.67 18.82
C ALA A 673 -14.88 3.62 19.07
N LEU A 674 -14.67 3.20 20.32
CA LEU A 674 -13.71 2.17 20.67
C LEU A 674 -14.01 0.83 19.98
N THR A 675 -15.28 0.43 19.94
CA THR A 675 -15.70 -0.81 19.27
C THR A 675 -15.30 -0.76 17.79
N ILE A 676 -15.61 0.34 17.12
CA ILE A 676 -15.26 0.52 15.70
C ILE A 676 -13.73 0.52 15.50
N TYR A 677 -12.97 1.23 16.34
CA TYR A 677 -11.51 1.28 16.20
C TYR A 677 -10.85 -0.07 16.49
N ARG A 678 -11.38 -0.91 17.41
CA ARG A 678 -10.88 -2.27 17.61
C ARG A 678 -11.04 -3.11 16.34
N GLU A 679 -12.21 -3.13 15.74
CA GLU A 679 -12.45 -3.87 14.49
C GLU A 679 -11.57 -3.35 13.36
N LEU A 680 -11.39 -2.03 13.25
CA LEU A 680 -10.51 -1.43 12.25
C LEU A 680 -9.02 -1.76 12.49
N ALA A 681 -8.57 -1.77 13.74
CA ALA A 681 -7.20 -2.10 14.09
C ALA A 681 -6.87 -3.59 13.89
N GLU A 682 -7.85 -4.49 14.01
CA GLU A 682 -7.70 -5.89 13.63
C GLU A 682 -7.43 -6.05 12.13
N THR A 683 -8.04 -5.21 11.30
CA THR A 683 -7.90 -5.28 9.83
C THR A 683 -6.68 -4.51 9.30
N ASN A 684 -6.32 -3.39 9.93
CA ASN A 684 -5.18 -2.57 9.56
C ASN A 684 -4.56 -1.92 10.81
N PRO A 685 -3.70 -2.65 11.53
CA PRO A 685 -3.10 -2.18 12.78
C PRO A 685 -2.27 -0.92 12.59
N ASP A 686 -1.43 -0.84 11.55
CA ASP A 686 -0.52 0.31 11.32
C ASP A 686 -1.28 1.62 11.18
N ARG A 687 -2.46 1.58 10.60
CA ARG A 687 -3.29 2.76 10.42
C ARG A 687 -4.09 3.13 11.66
N TYR A 688 -4.66 2.14 12.37
CA TYR A 688 -5.69 2.41 13.37
C TYR A 688 -5.26 2.14 14.81
N ARG A 689 -4.07 1.56 15.08
CA ARG A 689 -3.54 1.43 16.45
C ARG A 689 -3.40 2.78 17.16
N PRO A 690 -2.96 3.89 16.53
CA PRO A 690 -2.93 5.19 17.19
C PRO A 690 -4.33 5.68 17.61
N ASP A 691 -5.33 5.48 16.75
CA ASP A 691 -6.71 5.89 17.04
C ASP A 691 -7.35 4.99 18.11
N LEU A 692 -7.03 3.68 18.10
CA LEU A 692 -7.42 2.74 19.14
C LEU A 692 -6.85 3.16 20.49
N ALA A 693 -5.55 3.45 20.58
CA ALA A 693 -4.90 3.87 21.82
C ALA A 693 -5.50 5.16 22.36
N ARG A 694 -5.77 6.13 21.49
CA ARG A 694 -6.44 7.39 21.86
C ARG A 694 -7.86 7.15 22.37
N SER A 695 -8.62 6.27 21.72
CA SER A 695 -9.99 5.92 22.14
C SER A 695 -10.01 5.20 23.47
N LEU A 696 -9.05 4.30 23.72
CA LEU A 696 -8.83 3.63 25.02
C LEU A 696 -8.50 4.62 26.12
N SER A 697 -7.55 5.56 25.88
CA SER A 697 -7.21 6.62 26.81
C SER A 697 -8.44 7.49 27.15
N ASN A 698 -9.22 7.87 26.14
CA ASN A 698 -10.45 8.64 26.32
C ASN A 698 -11.45 7.88 27.19
N LEU A 699 -11.65 6.57 26.94
CA LEU A 699 -12.54 5.75 27.74
C LEU A 699 -12.11 5.69 29.22
N GLY A 700 -10.82 5.51 29.48
CA GLY A 700 -10.25 5.55 30.83
C GLY A 700 -10.57 6.86 31.56
N VAL A 701 -10.34 8.00 30.87
CA VAL A 701 -10.66 9.33 31.43
C VAL A 701 -12.15 9.48 31.71
N ARG A 702 -13.06 8.92 30.89
CA ARG A 702 -14.52 8.96 31.15
C ARG A 702 -14.90 8.15 32.39
N PHE A 703 -14.32 6.94 32.55
CA PHE A 703 -14.57 6.15 33.75
C PHE A 703 -14.04 6.83 35.02
N ALA A 704 -12.83 7.42 35.00
CA ALA A 704 -12.29 8.20 36.10
C ALA A 704 -13.22 9.39 36.46
N ALA A 705 -13.67 10.14 35.48
CA ALA A 705 -14.60 11.26 35.68
C ALA A 705 -15.97 10.85 36.26
N LEU A 706 -16.34 9.58 36.13
CA LEU A 706 -17.52 8.99 36.74
C LEU A 706 -17.27 8.36 38.13
N GLY A 707 -16.05 8.51 38.69
CA GLY A 707 -15.66 7.89 39.94
C GLY A 707 -15.54 6.36 39.87
N ARG A 708 -15.17 5.82 38.71
CA ARG A 708 -15.03 4.38 38.41
C ARG A 708 -13.59 4.02 38.01
N PRO A 709 -12.59 4.27 38.88
CA PRO A 709 -11.18 4.07 38.50
C PRO A 709 -10.83 2.59 38.27
N ALA A 710 -11.55 1.64 38.89
CA ALA A 710 -11.35 0.21 38.63
C ALA A 710 -11.72 -0.15 37.16
N ASP A 711 -12.74 0.49 36.58
CA ASP A 711 -13.12 0.28 35.19
C ASP A 711 -12.22 1.06 34.21
N ALA A 712 -11.55 2.12 34.69
CA ALA A 712 -10.58 2.89 33.90
C ALA A 712 -9.25 2.14 33.72
N LEU A 713 -8.87 1.27 34.64
CA LEU A 713 -7.56 0.63 34.68
C LEU A 713 -7.25 -0.22 33.43
N PRO A 714 -8.11 -1.15 32.96
CA PRO A 714 -7.81 -1.97 31.79
C PRO A 714 -7.59 -1.13 30.51
N PRO A 715 -8.49 -0.19 30.13
CA PRO A 715 -8.28 0.58 28.90
C PRO A 715 -7.07 1.51 28.98
N THR A 716 -6.72 2.07 30.13
CA THR A 716 -5.53 2.91 30.26
C THR A 716 -4.22 2.12 30.16
N GLN A 717 -4.20 0.87 30.69
CA GLN A 717 -3.05 -0.03 30.53
C GLN A 717 -2.87 -0.46 29.07
N GLU A 718 -3.94 -0.84 28.39
CA GLU A 718 -3.92 -1.20 26.97
C GLU A 718 -3.42 -0.03 26.12
N ALA A 719 -3.91 1.18 26.38
CA ALA A 719 -3.47 2.41 25.69
C ALA A 719 -1.96 2.66 25.88
N LEU A 720 -1.45 2.55 27.12
CA LEU A 720 -0.03 2.75 27.40
C LEU A 720 0.84 1.74 26.63
N THR A 721 0.45 0.47 26.60
CA THR A 721 1.16 -0.56 25.85
C THR A 721 1.27 -0.19 24.38
N ILE A 722 0.17 0.21 23.76
CA ILE A 722 0.16 0.59 22.35
C ILE A 722 1.01 1.85 22.12
N TYR A 723 0.95 2.86 22.99
CA TYR A 723 1.75 4.08 22.80
C TYR A 723 3.25 3.84 23.04
N ARG A 724 3.66 2.88 23.90
CA ARG A 724 5.06 2.48 24.02
C ARG A 724 5.56 1.89 22.69
N ASP A 725 4.83 0.95 22.10
CA ASP A 725 5.18 0.35 20.82
C ASP A 725 5.25 1.42 19.70
N LEU A 726 4.26 2.33 19.64
CA LEU A 726 4.23 3.41 18.65
C LEU A 726 5.38 4.41 18.83
N THR A 727 5.81 4.67 20.05
CA THR A 727 6.91 5.59 20.35
C THR A 727 8.26 4.99 19.96
N GLU A 728 8.42 3.67 20.04
CA GLU A 728 9.61 2.99 19.52
C GLU A 728 9.73 3.20 18.00
N THR A 729 8.61 3.17 17.27
CA THR A 729 8.58 3.34 15.82
C THR A 729 8.74 4.81 15.39
N ASN A 730 8.05 5.76 16.06
CA ASN A 730 8.10 7.18 15.74
C ASN A 730 8.09 8.05 17.01
N PRO A 731 9.25 8.22 17.66
CA PRO A 731 9.35 8.93 18.92
C PRO A 731 8.92 10.40 18.84
N ASP A 732 9.24 11.11 17.74
CA ASP A 732 8.92 12.54 17.62
C ASP A 732 7.42 12.80 17.55
N ARG A 733 6.66 11.86 17.00
CA ARG A 733 5.20 11.93 16.90
C ARG A 733 4.49 11.50 18.19
N TYR A 734 4.89 10.37 18.79
CA TYR A 734 4.10 9.72 19.82
C TYR A 734 4.59 9.93 21.26
N ARG A 735 5.77 10.53 21.50
CA ARG A 735 6.22 10.90 22.85
C ARG A 735 5.22 11.76 23.64
N PRO A 736 4.52 12.75 23.02
CA PRO A 736 3.50 13.52 23.74
C PRO A 736 2.30 12.65 24.18
N ASP A 737 1.89 11.71 23.33
CA ASP A 737 0.78 10.79 23.64
C ASP A 737 1.20 9.75 24.68
N LEU A 738 2.42 9.23 24.60
CA LEU A 738 3.00 8.35 25.63
C LEU A 738 3.05 9.05 27.00
N ALA A 739 3.56 10.27 27.07
CA ALA A 739 3.64 11.04 28.31
C ALA A 739 2.25 11.31 28.89
N THR A 740 1.24 11.58 28.04
CA THR A 740 -0.16 11.72 28.45
C THR A 740 -0.70 10.39 28.99
N SER A 741 -0.44 9.28 28.32
CA SER A 741 -0.93 7.95 28.73
C SER A 741 -0.31 7.49 30.05
N LEU A 742 0.97 7.72 30.27
CA LEU A 742 1.66 7.50 31.54
C LEU A 742 1.02 8.30 32.67
N THR A 743 0.74 9.58 32.44
CA THR A 743 0.09 10.45 33.40
C THR A 743 -1.31 9.96 33.74
N ASN A 744 -2.12 9.59 32.73
CA ASN A 744 -3.49 9.09 32.93
C ASN A 744 -3.51 7.77 33.71
N LEU A 745 -2.63 6.83 33.42
CA LEU A 745 -2.52 5.58 34.16
C LEU A 745 -2.04 5.81 35.60
N GLY A 746 -1.08 6.71 35.80
CA GLY A 746 -0.62 7.13 37.13
C GLY A 746 -1.74 7.72 37.97
N ILE A 747 -2.58 8.60 37.39
CA ILE A 747 -3.80 9.12 38.07
C ILE A 747 -4.76 7.99 38.41
N THR A 748 -4.99 7.06 37.47
CA THR A 748 -5.89 5.91 37.71
C THR A 748 -5.41 5.04 38.88
N PHE A 749 -4.10 4.77 38.99
CA PHE A 749 -3.55 4.05 40.14
C PHE A 749 -3.66 4.83 41.44
N ALA A 750 -3.43 6.16 41.39
CA ALA A 750 -3.59 7.01 42.58
C ALA A 750 -5.04 7.01 43.09
N GLU A 751 -6.04 7.11 42.23
CA GLU A 751 -7.46 7.02 42.56
C GLU A 751 -7.85 5.64 43.14
N LEU A 752 -7.04 4.59 42.89
CA LEU A 752 -7.15 3.27 43.48
C LEU A 752 -6.33 3.08 44.77
N GLU A 753 -5.73 4.16 45.29
CA GLU A 753 -4.85 4.13 46.47
C GLU A 753 -3.56 3.27 46.26
N ARG A 754 -3.11 3.07 45.02
CA ARG A 754 -1.94 2.28 44.60
C ARG A 754 -0.76 3.20 44.25
N LEU A 755 -0.32 4.01 45.21
CA LEU A 755 0.69 5.03 45.01
C LEU A 755 2.06 4.49 44.56
N ASP A 756 2.44 3.28 45.04
CA ASP A 756 3.68 2.61 44.63
C ASP A 756 3.75 2.33 43.12
N GLU A 757 2.59 2.13 42.48
CA GLU A 757 2.48 1.89 41.03
C GLU A 757 2.28 3.21 40.27
N ALA A 758 1.64 4.20 40.88
CA ALA A 758 1.38 5.50 40.27
C ALA A 758 2.65 6.34 40.09
N LEU A 759 3.51 6.43 41.14
CA LEU A 759 4.66 7.33 41.16
C LEU A 759 5.69 7.06 40.07
N PRO A 760 6.12 5.80 39.80
CA PRO A 760 7.06 5.52 38.71
C PRO A 760 6.54 5.97 37.33
N LEU A 761 5.25 5.80 37.06
CA LEU A 761 4.63 6.18 35.78
C LEU A 761 4.58 7.70 35.62
N VAL A 762 4.16 8.41 36.70
CA VAL A 762 4.10 9.88 36.66
C VAL A 762 5.50 10.47 36.53
N LEU A 763 6.52 9.86 37.15
CA LEU A 763 7.90 10.29 37.02
C LEU A 763 8.43 10.13 35.60
N GLU A 764 8.19 8.97 34.96
CA GLU A 764 8.51 8.72 33.56
C GLU A 764 7.82 9.76 32.66
N GLY A 765 6.54 10.05 32.92
CA GLY A 765 5.78 11.09 32.21
C GLY A 765 6.37 12.49 32.36
N VAL A 766 6.81 12.88 33.57
CA VAL A 766 7.47 14.19 33.85
C VAL A 766 8.77 14.30 33.07
N ASP A 767 9.57 13.24 33.01
CA ASP A 767 10.83 13.24 32.29
C ASP A 767 10.62 13.43 30.79
N LEU A 768 9.62 12.75 30.21
CA LEU A 768 9.24 12.93 28.81
C LEU A 768 8.72 14.35 28.52
N TRP A 769 7.87 14.91 29.41
CA TRP A 769 7.39 16.28 29.23
C TRP A 769 8.50 17.31 29.35
N ARG A 770 9.51 17.08 30.18
CA ARG A 770 10.70 17.95 30.29
C ARG A 770 11.48 17.94 28.98
N ASP A 771 11.82 16.77 28.44
CA ASP A 771 12.54 16.64 27.19
C ASP A 771 11.80 17.30 26.01
N LEU A 772 10.45 17.19 25.99
CA LEU A 772 9.61 17.87 25.00
C LEU A 772 9.59 19.37 25.18
N ALA A 773 9.51 19.86 26.43
CA ALA A 773 9.52 21.31 26.74
C ALA A 773 10.89 21.95 26.45
N ASP A 774 11.99 21.22 26.61
CA ASP A 774 13.33 21.69 26.25
C ASP A 774 13.48 21.88 24.72
N ARG A 775 12.74 21.10 23.93
CA ARG A 775 12.71 21.22 22.47
C ARG A 775 11.73 22.28 21.97
N ASP A 776 10.56 22.40 22.59
CA ASP A 776 9.49 23.33 22.24
C ASP A 776 8.73 23.78 23.48
N ALA A 777 9.28 24.79 24.15
CA ALA A 777 8.71 25.35 25.39
C ALA A 777 7.33 25.96 25.17
N GLN A 778 7.09 26.60 24.01
CA GLN A 778 5.80 27.23 23.73
C GLN A 778 4.66 26.20 23.70
N ARG A 779 4.93 25.01 23.24
CA ARG A 779 3.94 23.92 23.09
C ARG A 779 3.78 23.08 24.35
N PHE A 780 4.85 22.81 25.09
CA PHE A 780 4.86 21.77 26.10
C PHE A 780 5.14 22.22 27.54
N ALA A 781 5.60 23.46 27.79
CA ALA A 781 5.94 23.93 29.14
C ALA A 781 4.77 23.82 30.13
N ALA A 782 3.56 24.17 29.72
CA ALA A 782 2.38 24.09 30.59
C ALA A 782 2.05 22.63 31.01
N ARG A 783 2.24 21.66 30.11
CA ARG A 783 2.03 20.23 30.41
C ARG A 783 3.12 19.68 31.32
N HIS A 784 4.37 20.09 31.11
CA HIS A 784 5.47 19.75 32.01
C HIS A 784 5.22 20.31 33.41
N GLU A 785 4.82 21.56 33.56
CA GLU A 785 4.49 22.15 34.86
C GLU A 785 3.32 21.41 35.56
N ALA A 786 2.27 21.08 34.82
CA ALA A 786 1.14 20.31 35.35
C ALA A 786 1.58 18.92 35.85
N SER A 787 2.44 18.23 35.10
CA SER A 787 2.95 16.91 35.49
C SER A 787 3.85 16.96 36.74
N ILE A 788 4.68 17.99 36.87
CA ILE A 788 5.46 18.25 38.11
C ILE A 788 4.53 18.46 39.31
N ASN A 789 3.46 19.23 39.14
CA ASN A 789 2.53 19.51 40.24
C ASN A 789 1.78 18.23 40.67
N LEU A 790 1.41 17.36 39.71
CA LEU A 790 0.84 16.04 39.99
C LEU A 790 1.83 15.18 40.77
N LEU A 791 3.09 15.08 40.33
CA LEU A 791 4.11 14.30 41.04
C LEU A 791 4.29 14.75 42.50
N LYS A 792 4.34 16.07 42.71
CA LYS A 792 4.46 16.65 44.09
C LYS A 792 3.24 16.30 44.94
N ALA A 793 2.03 16.30 44.40
CA ALA A 793 0.82 15.95 45.11
C ALA A 793 0.86 14.46 45.56
N LEU A 794 1.18 13.55 44.63
CA LEU A 794 1.23 12.11 44.93
C LEU A 794 2.35 11.75 45.91
N THR A 795 3.50 12.43 45.84
CA THR A 795 4.60 12.21 46.79
C THR A 795 4.19 12.61 48.22
N ARG A 796 3.44 13.71 48.38
CA ARG A 796 2.92 14.13 49.71
C ARG A 796 1.91 13.12 50.28
N GLU A 797 1.02 12.62 49.43
CA GLU A 797 0.05 11.57 49.84
C GLU A 797 0.74 10.30 50.30
N GLN A 798 1.87 9.91 49.62
CA GLN A 798 2.67 8.75 50.03
C GLN A 798 3.37 9.00 51.35
N ASP A 799 3.89 10.19 51.64
CA ASP A 799 4.54 10.54 52.90
C ASP A 799 3.55 10.64 54.08
N GLU A 800 2.26 10.88 53.80
CA GLU A 800 1.19 10.96 54.82
C GLU A 800 0.49 9.63 55.07
N SER A 801 0.58 8.66 54.16
CA SER A 801 0.00 7.31 54.29
C SER A 801 0.96 6.33 54.99
#